data_126ccbb52b74d6c59fd727fbbacdbd7e
#
_entry.id   126ccbb52b74d6c59fd727fbbacdbd7e
#
_cell.length_a   1.000
_cell.length_b   1.000
_cell.length_c   1.000
_cell.angle_alpha   90.00
_cell.angle_beta   90.00
_cell.angle_gamma   90.00
#
_symmetry.space_group_name_H-M   'P 1'
#
loop_
_entity.id
_entity.type
_entity.pdbx_description
1 polymer ?
#
loop_
_entity_poly.entity_id
_entity_poly.type
_entity_poly.pdbx_seq_one_letter_code
_entity_poly.pdbx_strand_id
1 'polypeptide(L)'
;MFKKKAVSDKQVLTLVRLIDASKKFLAFLALLGQVVSLFPSQRLEAATESVKNEFPIEESTEYQSDELDISLVPIMDEDESRRTANEKHFRKLDGTYEVAIYDNEIHYFENGKWKDIDNSLNDNGSDLENKNNSFKITFPKTLDENKTIGIKSKDYSINWKVLGISKSYSEYANTEKKLTLSTELTGINQSVTYKNVQNYIDLQYILQGSDVKEYIILNEYTEGFSMSFEYTLKNLKLIETDEGFIFINQTGEAVFKFEDLFMFDNENNISSDIKYEITETKKDTYLITILPNNDWLSEANYPVMIDPTLVSTSTSMNIWDTYISQANPTINYANSQYMYLSNTNLTEQYKGLIYFTIPSATMNQVITYAHLSFTPYITATNAQLNIYKNTKSFISSSVTWDSWHEEPSYDETVVDYHIVKSGSPFIFDITKPIKEWQAEGTSRIDGFTIAHDNVSGSVNAVYQNGVSTASYRPLVKIGYEEPSGLKDYWTYASQDVGMVGTGYISDYTGNLTWVRDEYKLENEYLSLALSFFHNNYSRSLDIGYGDGWRTNFSIEIKKDNSLSLYYMHKPDGNKIYFMNDVCTTISSAVKRCKSISEDGSRMVLERITYFDQDQSMKVSTISDLEYNFNGAGRLTSIRNTKTNHSLGIAYIDTTSLKIDYVTDEADNKIEFTYGTSLLSQTTLELKQSDGSYRSVERRDYFYDIYNNIDYIDYDYRYGNGLNTGWTTDVNNQLQYDFDSNNRLINAYNKKDNFKVQYSYDSQNRVSSF
;
A
#
# COMPACT_ATOMS: atom_id res chain seq x y z
N MET A 1 -42.07 31.87 42.92
CA MET A 1 -42.02 32.09 41.47
C MET A 1 -40.70 31.53 40.92
N PHE A 2 -40.64 30.24 40.67
CA PHE A 2 -39.44 29.59 40.16
C PHE A 2 -39.55 29.47 38.61
N LYS A 3 -38.68 30.16 37.86
CA LYS A 3 -38.53 29.99 36.41
C LYS A 3 -37.78 28.68 36.14
N LYS A 4 -38.47 27.69 35.56
CA LYS A 4 -37.86 26.54 34.93
C LYS A 4 -37.08 27.02 33.69
N LYS A 5 -35.76 26.87 33.68
CA LYS A 5 -34.95 27.01 32.51
C LYS A 5 -35.15 25.78 31.62
N ALA A 6 -35.69 25.97 30.44
CA ALA A 6 -35.78 24.90 29.45
C ALA A 6 -34.36 24.53 28.97
N VAL A 7 -34.04 23.27 29.05
CA VAL A 7 -32.81 22.70 28.49
C VAL A 7 -33.00 22.61 26.98
N SER A 8 -32.08 23.12 26.18
CA SER A 8 -32.20 23.13 24.74
C SER A 8 -32.02 21.71 24.16
N ASP A 9 -32.76 21.42 23.10
CA ASP A 9 -32.69 20.11 22.40
C ASP A 9 -31.27 19.69 22.04
N LYS A 10 -30.38 20.65 21.80
CA LYS A 10 -28.96 20.42 21.53
C LYS A 10 -28.20 19.85 22.75
N GLN A 11 -28.57 20.25 23.96
CA GLN A 11 -27.97 19.72 25.19
C GLN A 11 -28.47 18.31 25.52
N VAL A 12 -29.74 18.02 25.20
CA VAL A 12 -30.33 16.68 25.37
C VAL A 12 -29.67 15.71 24.36
N LEU A 13 -29.46 16.15 23.11
CA LEU A 13 -28.79 15.33 22.07
C LEU A 13 -27.33 15.02 22.45
N THR A 14 -26.62 16.00 23.04
CA THR A 14 -25.23 15.80 23.50
C THR A 14 -25.18 14.84 24.68
N LEU A 15 -26.16 14.93 25.62
CA LEU A 15 -26.23 14.03 26.76
C LEU A 15 -26.57 12.58 26.33
N VAL A 16 -27.48 12.42 25.36
CA VAL A 16 -27.84 11.11 24.79
C VAL A 16 -26.64 10.50 24.09
N ARG A 17 -25.85 11.27 23.30
CA ARG A 17 -24.62 10.81 22.65
C ARG A 17 -23.54 10.42 23.66
N LEU A 18 -23.39 11.16 24.78
CA LEU A 18 -22.45 10.82 25.85
C LEU A 18 -22.87 9.54 26.60
N ILE A 19 -24.18 9.34 26.82
CA ILE A 19 -24.71 8.12 27.47
C ILE A 19 -24.56 6.92 26.54
N ASP A 20 -24.76 7.09 25.22
CA ASP A 20 -24.56 6.04 24.24
C ASP A 20 -23.06 5.68 24.06
N ALA A 21 -22.18 6.68 24.04
CA ALA A 21 -20.73 6.48 24.05
C ALA A 21 -20.24 5.76 25.32
N SER A 22 -20.81 6.11 26.49
CA SER A 22 -20.45 5.44 27.75
C SER A 22 -20.97 4.00 27.83
N LYS A 23 -22.13 3.70 27.21
CA LYS A 23 -22.64 2.32 27.10
C LYS A 23 -21.80 1.49 26.11
N LYS A 24 -21.37 2.08 25.00
CA LYS A 24 -20.45 1.43 24.04
C LYS A 24 -19.07 1.18 24.66
N PHE A 25 -18.58 2.14 25.46
CA PHE A 25 -17.33 1.99 26.22
C PHE A 25 -17.45 0.92 27.32
N LEU A 26 -18.59 0.81 28.01
CA LEU A 26 -18.86 -0.26 28.97
C LEU A 26 -19.05 -1.63 28.30
N ALA A 27 -19.66 -1.69 27.10
CA ALA A 27 -19.75 -2.91 26.33
C ALA A 27 -18.37 -3.34 25.79
N PHE A 28 -17.53 -2.39 25.36
CA PHE A 28 -16.15 -2.62 24.98
C PHE A 28 -15.29 -3.08 26.17
N LEU A 29 -15.48 -2.47 27.36
CA LEU A 29 -14.85 -2.93 28.61
C LEU A 29 -15.37 -4.30 29.06
N ALA A 30 -16.64 -4.64 28.81
CA ALA A 30 -17.19 -5.96 29.07
C ALA A 30 -16.63 -7.01 28.10
N LEU A 31 -16.35 -6.62 26.85
CA LEU A 31 -15.69 -7.46 25.86
C LEU A 31 -14.20 -7.64 26.14
N LEU A 32 -13.50 -6.53 26.47
CA LEU A 32 -12.17 -6.60 27.09
C LEU A 32 -12.22 -7.48 28.34
N GLY A 33 -13.27 -7.43 29.14
CA GLY A 33 -13.51 -8.31 30.27
C GLY A 33 -13.69 -9.78 29.88
N GLN A 34 -14.25 -10.08 28.71
CA GLN A 34 -14.46 -11.44 28.22
C GLN A 34 -13.26 -11.98 27.41
N VAL A 35 -12.61 -11.16 26.63
CA VAL A 35 -11.27 -11.44 26.03
C VAL A 35 -10.17 -11.24 27.09
N VAL A 36 -10.34 -10.30 28.04
CA VAL A 36 -9.49 -9.97 29.18
C VAL A 36 -9.90 -10.72 30.47
N SER A 37 -10.93 -11.56 30.48
CA SER A 37 -11.06 -12.56 31.56
C SER A 37 -9.99 -13.65 31.46
N LEU A 38 -9.22 -13.65 30.39
CA LEU A 38 -7.86 -14.20 30.36
C LEU A 38 -6.81 -13.27 30.99
N PHE A 39 -7.19 -12.05 31.41
CA PHE A 39 -6.28 -11.03 31.99
C PHE A 39 -6.90 -10.43 33.25
N PRO A 40 -6.47 -10.78 34.46
CA PRO A 40 -7.01 -10.21 35.68
C PRO A 40 -6.69 -8.74 35.79
N SER A 41 -7.74 -7.90 35.86
CA SER A 41 -7.65 -6.48 36.11
C SER A 41 -7.26 -6.22 37.58
N GLN A 42 -6.01 -5.99 37.87
CA GLN A 42 -5.59 -5.33 39.10
C GLN A 42 -4.44 -4.36 38.88
N ARG A 43 -4.79 -3.06 39.09
CA ARG A 43 -3.94 -1.92 39.46
C ARG A 43 -2.84 -1.48 38.49
N LEU A 44 -3.20 -0.45 37.78
CA LEU A 44 -2.29 0.35 36.94
C LEU A 44 -1.36 1.27 37.75
N GLU A 45 -1.53 1.41 39.07
CA GLU A 45 -0.78 2.39 39.88
C GLU A 45 0.47 1.87 40.60
N ALA A 46 0.67 0.55 40.68
CA ALA A 46 1.84 -0.01 41.40
C ALA A 46 3.03 -0.44 40.51
N ALA A 47 2.88 -0.41 39.19
CA ALA A 47 3.93 -0.90 38.27
C ALA A 47 4.92 0.17 37.80
N THR A 48 4.67 1.46 38.10
CA THR A 48 5.54 2.56 37.66
C THR A 48 6.81 2.75 38.47
N GLU A 49 6.91 2.20 39.70
CA GLU A 49 8.10 2.39 40.54
C GLU A 49 9.16 1.30 40.45
N SER A 50 8.85 0.09 39.98
CA SER A 50 9.84 -1.01 39.99
C SER A 50 10.66 -1.15 38.71
N VAL A 51 10.30 -0.47 37.62
CA VAL A 51 10.97 -0.58 36.29
C VAL A 51 12.04 0.51 36.09
N LYS A 52 12.15 1.48 36.99
CA LYS A 52 13.14 2.57 36.85
C LYS A 52 14.61 2.16 37.02
N ASN A 53 14.91 0.94 37.44
CA ASN A 53 16.27 0.57 37.81
C ASN A 53 17.01 -0.36 36.83
N GLU A 54 16.44 -0.76 35.71
CA GLU A 54 17.12 -1.64 34.74
C GLU A 54 17.50 -1.03 33.39
N PHE A 55 17.01 0.17 33.08
CA PHE A 55 17.44 0.92 31.88
C PHE A 55 17.59 2.39 32.23
N PRO A 56 18.74 3.04 31.97
CA PRO A 56 18.88 4.48 32.13
C PRO A 56 18.00 5.18 31.08
N ILE A 57 16.86 5.69 31.50
CA ILE A 57 16.07 6.63 30.70
C ILE A 57 16.65 8.01 31.01
N GLU A 58 17.33 8.61 30.04
CA GLU A 58 17.63 10.04 30.10
C GLU A 58 16.29 10.79 30.17
N GLU A 59 16.13 11.66 31.18
CA GLU A 59 14.96 12.55 31.31
C GLU A 59 14.89 13.43 30.06
N SER A 60 14.00 13.11 29.17
CA SER A 60 13.66 13.98 28.04
C SER A 60 12.58 14.98 28.49
N THR A 61 12.88 16.25 28.27
CA THR A 61 11.98 17.40 28.33
C THR A 61 10.60 17.12 27.76
N GLU A 62 9.56 17.75 28.36
CA GLU A 62 8.16 17.72 27.96
C GLU A 62 7.96 17.48 26.47
N TYR A 63 7.46 16.29 26.13
CA TYR A 63 6.94 16.01 24.78
C TYR A 63 5.54 16.64 24.69
N GLN A 64 5.43 17.70 23.91
CA GLN A 64 4.17 17.95 23.20
C GLN A 64 3.91 16.71 22.36
N SER A 65 2.68 16.20 22.40
CA SER A 65 2.25 15.08 21.57
C SER A 65 2.18 15.54 20.11
N ASP A 66 3.33 15.58 19.44
CA ASP A 66 3.33 15.51 17.99
C ASP A 66 2.82 14.09 17.64
N GLU A 67 1.72 14.01 16.93
CA GLU A 67 1.26 12.75 16.33
C GLU A 67 2.47 12.12 15.64
N LEU A 68 2.79 10.88 16.01
CA LEU A 68 3.89 10.14 15.43
C LEU A 68 3.66 10.10 13.91
N ASP A 69 4.52 10.75 13.13
CA ASP A 69 4.46 10.71 11.68
C ASP A 69 4.78 9.29 11.20
N ILE A 70 3.72 8.50 10.96
CA ILE A 70 3.83 7.10 10.52
C ILE A 70 4.58 6.96 9.19
N SER A 71 4.73 8.03 8.42
CA SER A 71 5.55 8.00 7.21
C SER A 71 7.05 7.82 7.51
N LEU A 72 7.49 8.19 8.71
CA LEU A 72 8.87 8.10 9.15
C LEU A 72 9.31 6.69 9.60
N VAL A 73 8.40 5.73 9.70
CA VAL A 73 8.77 4.34 10.01
C VAL A 73 9.73 3.81 8.94
N PRO A 74 10.92 3.28 9.33
CA PRO A 74 11.92 2.86 8.35
C PRO A 74 11.43 1.75 7.41
N ILE A 75 11.84 1.83 6.15
CA ILE A 75 11.68 0.77 5.16
C ILE A 75 12.64 -0.37 5.51
N MET A 76 12.16 -1.60 5.50
CA MET A 76 12.97 -2.81 5.71
C MET A 76 13.44 -3.43 4.41
N ASP A 77 12.51 -3.68 3.48
CA ASP A 77 12.81 -4.26 2.17
C ASP A 77 11.73 -3.91 1.15
N GLU A 78 11.97 -4.25 -0.10
CA GLU A 78 11.00 -4.16 -1.18
C GLU A 78 10.28 -5.50 -1.37
N ASP A 79 8.94 -5.47 -1.44
CA ASP A 79 8.14 -6.63 -1.83
C ASP A 79 8.04 -6.73 -3.36
N GLU A 80 9.02 -7.38 -3.98
CA GLU A 80 9.09 -7.54 -5.43
C GLU A 80 7.87 -8.27 -6.03
N SER A 81 7.12 -9.04 -5.22
CA SER A 81 5.93 -9.75 -5.70
C SER A 81 4.75 -8.82 -6.01
N ARG A 82 4.76 -7.61 -5.45
CA ARG A 82 3.74 -6.57 -5.65
C ARG A 82 4.12 -5.53 -6.69
N ARG A 83 5.29 -5.65 -7.31
CA ARG A 83 5.74 -4.72 -8.36
C ARG A 83 4.75 -4.64 -9.51
N THR A 84 4.59 -3.43 -10.05
CA THR A 84 3.98 -3.17 -11.37
C THR A 84 5.00 -2.46 -12.27
N ALA A 85 4.59 -2.00 -13.43
CA ALA A 85 5.48 -1.26 -14.32
C ALA A 85 6.08 -0.02 -13.63
N ASN A 86 5.30 0.67 -12.81
CA ASN A 86 5.63 1.97 -12.22
C ASN A 86 5.35 2.09 -10.72
N GLU A 87 5.27 0.97 -10.01
CA GLU A 87 5.07 0.94 -8.57
C GLU A 87 6.12 0.08 -7.89
N LYS A 88 6.64 0.57 -6.76
CA LYS A 88 7.42 -0.20 -5.79
C LYS A 88 6.66 -0.28 -4.48
N HIS A 89 6.60 -1.49 -3.91
CA HIS A 89 5.98 -1.73 -2.61
C HIS A 89 7.06 -2.07 -1.60
N PHE A 90 7.10 -1.33 -0.50
CA PHE A 90 8.07 -1.50 0.55
C PHE A 90 7.37 -2.00 1.81
N ARG A 91 7.99 -2.96 2.50
CA ARG A 91 7.61 -3.35 3.85
C ARG A 91 8.33 -2.46 4.84
N LYS A 92 7.58 -1.99 5.83
CA LYS A 92 8.11 -1.12 6.89
C LYS A 92 8.34 -1.91 8.17
N LEU A 93 9.10 -1.32 9.06
CA LEU A 93 9.57 -1.96 10.28
C LEU A 93 8.43 -2.33 11.25
N ASP A 94 7.30 -1.63 11.18
CA ASP A 94 6.08 -1.88 11.96
C ASP A 94 5.12 -2.89 11.30
N GLY A 95 5.52 -3.52 10.20
CA GLY A 95 4.69 -4.47 9.45
C GLY A 95 3.69 -3.82 8.50
N THR A 96 3.64 -2.50 8.41
CA THR A 96 2.87 -1.77 7.39
C THR A 96 3.62 -1.76 6.07
N TYR A 97 2.95 -1.29 5.03
CA TYR A 97 3.51 -1.16 3.69
C TYR A 97 3.52 0.30 3.26
N GLU A 98 4.44 0.64 2.35
CA GLU A 98 4.41 1.88 1.58
C GLU A 98 4.49 1.53 0.10
N VAL A 99 3.59 2.05 -0.73
CA VAL A 99 3.74 2.04 -2.18
C VAL A 99 4.22 3.40 -2.65
N ALA A 100 5.28 3.39 -3.46
CA ALA A 100 5.76 4.55 -4.19
C ALA A 100 5.29 4.43 -5.66
N ILE A 101 4.59 5.45 -6.13
CA ILE A 101 4.02 5.53 -7.48
C ILE A 101 4.86 6.51 -8.28
N TYR A 102 5.37 6.06 -9.41
CA TYR A 102 6.17 6.85 -10.35
C TYR A 102 5.36 7.17 -11.60
N ASP A 103 5.70 8.24 -12.26
CA ASP A 103 5.03 8.70 -13.47
C ASP A 103 5.17 7.71 -14.63
N ASN A 104 6.39 7.24 -14.89
CA ASN A 104 6.74 6.34 -15.99
C ASN A 104 7.18 4.97 -15.48
N GLU A 105 7.34 4.03 -16.43
CA GLU A 105 7.84 2.68 -16.16
C GLU A 105 9.24 2.70 -15.55
N ILE A 106 9.37 2.02 -14.42
CA ILE A 106 10.63 1.77 -13.73
C ILE A 106 11.00 0.28 -13.76
N HIS A 107 10.06 -0.55 -14.18
CA HIS A 107 10.22 -1.99 -14.37
C HIS A 107 9.79 -2.42 -15.76
N TYR A 108 10.37 -3.50 -16.23
CA TYR A 108 9.92 -4.22 -17.43
C TYR A 108 9.60 -5.68 -17.10
N PHE A 109 8.64 -6.26 -17.81
CA PHE A 109 8.18 -7.62 -17.55
C PHE A 109 8.94 -8.63 -18.42
N GLU A 110 9.61 -9.59 -17.77
CA GLU A 110 10.34 -10.63 -18.47
C GLU A 110 10.29 -11.96 -17.72
N ASN A 111 9.98 -13.06 -18.44
CA ASN A 111 9.91 -14.42 -17.88
C ASN A 111 8.99 -14.54 -16.67
N GLY A 112 7.83 -13.86 -16.67
CA GLY A 112 6.83 -13.92 -15.61
C GLY A 112 7.15 -13.05 -14.38
N LYS A 113 8.14 -12.15 -14.46
CA LYS A 113 8.55 -11.28 -13.35
C LYS A 113 8.81 -9.86 -13.80
N TRP A 114 8.54 -8.90 -12.94
CA TRP A 114 8.97 -7.53 -13.09
C TRP A 114 10.44 -7.39 -12.70
N LYS A 115 11.21 -6.72 -13.54
CA LYS A 115 12.64 -6.44 -13.35
C LYS A 115 12.88 -4.94 -13.43
N ASP A 116 13.83 -4.46 -12.65
CA ASP A 116 14.24 -3.05 -12.71
C ASP A 116 14.80 -2.68 -14.08
N ILE A 117 14.35 -1.55 -14.61
CA ILE A 117 15.01 -0.88 -15.72
C ILE A 117 16.36 -0.33 -15.23
N ASP A 118 17.41 -0.60 -15.98
CA ASP A 118 18.75 -0.05 -15.80
C ASP A 118 19.27 0.43 -17.15
N ASN A 119 19.14 1.72 -17.39
CA ASN A 119 19.60 2.38 -18.60
C ASN A 119 21.07 2.85 -18.54
N SER A 120 21.80 2.53 -17.43
CA SER A 120 23.24 2.77 -17.38
C SER A 120 23.91 2.14 -18.60
N LEU A 121 24.92 2.82 -19.17
CA LEU A 121 25.53 2.44 -20.43
C LEU A 121 26.73 1.52 -20.22
N ASN A 122 26.74 0.40 -20.91
CA ASN A 122 27.92 -0.45 -21.12
C ASN A 122 28.71 0.08 -22.28
N ASP A 123 30.01 0.19 -22.09
CA ASP A 123 30.98 0.54 -23.14
C ASP A 123 31.47 -0.73 -23.82
N ASN A 124 31.03 -0.93 -25.08
CA ASN A 124 31.39 -2.10 -25.90
C ASN A 124 32.54 -1.80 -26.89
N GLY A 125 33.33 -0.74 -26.63
CA GLY A 125 34.44 -0.32 -27.45
C GLY A 125 34.06 0.72 -28.50
N SER A 126 33.30 0.36 -29.55
CA SER A 126 32.82 1.30 -30.58
C SER A 126 31.49 1.94 -30.23
N ASP A 127 30.71 1.31 -29.34
CA ASP A 127 29.33 1.66 -29.09
C ASP A 127 29.03 1.63 -27.59
N LEU A 128 27.97 2.35 -27.21
CA LEU A 128 27.37 2.38 -25.87
C LEU A 128 26.02 1.66 -25.95
N GLU A 129 25.72 0.82 -24.95
CA GLU A 129 24.46 0.07 -24.91
C GLU A 129 23.87 0.08 -23.48
N ASN A 130 22.55 0.25 -23.34
CA ASN A 130 21.88 0.19 -22.04
C ASN A 130 21.96 -1.23 -21.42
N LYS A 131 22.04 -1.31 -20.07
CA LYS A 131 22.21 -2.59 -19.36
C LYS A 131 20.96 -3.46 -19.38
N ASN A 132 19.84 -2.98 -18.87
CA ASN A 132 18.61 -3.76 -18.70
C ASN A 132 17.36 -2.93 -19.01
N ASN A 133 16.56 -3.40 -19.97
CA ASN A 133 15.27 -2.83 -20.34
C ASN A 133 14.50 -3.86 -21.18
N SER A 134 13.26 -3.59 -21.55
CA SER A 134 12.46 -4.34 -22.52
C SER A 134 13.10 -4.38 -23.92
N PHE A 135 14.00 -3.44 -24.20
CA PHE A 135 14.79 -3.36 -25.43
C PHE A 135 16.25 -2.98 -25.12
N LYS A 136 17.11 -3.20 -26.09
CA LYS A 136 18.48 -2.67 -26.12
C LYS A 136 18.55 -1.51 -27.09
N ILE A 137 19.15 -0.40 -26.65
CA ILE A 137 19.50 0.70 -27.55
C ILE A 137 21.01 0.86 -27.62
N THR A 138 21.50 1.08 -28.83
CA THR A 138 22.94 1.20 -29.13
C THR A 138 23.22 2.58 -29.69
N PHE A 139 24.20 3.26 -29.12
CA PHE A 139 24.68 4.57 -29.53
C PHE A 139 26.15 4.45 -29.98
N PRO A 140 26.53 4.80 -31.23
CA PRO A 140 27.93 4.81 -31.64
C PRO A 140 28.70 5.88 -30.84
N LYS A 141 29.91 5.57 -30.36
CA LYS A 141 30.77 6.57 -29.70
C LYS A 141 31.22 7.67 -30.66
N THR A 142 31.17 7.43 -31.93
CA THR A 142 31.38 8.43 -32.96
C THR A 142 30.22 8.33 -33.95
N LEU A 143 29.44 9.40 -34.05
CA LEU A 143 28.33 9.52 -34.97
C LEU A 143 28.79 10.23 -36.24
N ASP A 144 28.46 9.67 -37.39
CA ASP A 144 28.57 10.24 -38.72
C ASP A 144 27.48 9.66 -39.62
N GLU A 145 27.32 10.12 -40.84
CA GLU A 145 26.28 9.68 -41.79
C GLU A 145 26.24 8.16 -42.07
N ASN A 146 27.32 7.43 -41.76
CA ASN A 146 27.43 5.98 -41.99
C ASN A 146 27.10 5.19 -40.70
N LYS A 147 27.01 5.86 -39.57
CA LYS A 147 26.73 5.24 -38.27
C LYS A 147 25.24 5.23 -37.98
N THR A 148 24.83 4.20 -37.27
CA THR A 148 23.43 3.93 -36.99
C THR A 148 23.21 3.90 -35.48
N ILE A 149 22.20 4.62 -35.01
CA ILE A 149 21.61 4.45 -33.69
C ILE A 149 20.52 3.41 -33.85
N GLY A 150 20.32 2.54 -32.87
CA GLY A 150 19.35 1.46 -33.06
C GLY A 150 18.75 0.90 -31.78
N ILE A 151 17.45 0.65 -31.84
CA ILE A 151 16.69 -0.09 -30.84
C ILE A 151 16.51 -1.52 -31.31
N LYS A 152 16.78 -2.48 -30.42
CA LYS A 152 16.60 -3.91 -30.67
C LYS A 152 15.84 -4.56 -29.53
N SER A 153 14.74 -5.20 -29.89
CA SER A 153 14.02 -6.13 -29.03
C SER A 153 14.24 -7.56 -29.54
N LYS A 154 13.68 -8.55 -28.84
CA LYS A 154 13.73 -9.96 -29.25
C LYS A 154 13.17 -10.18 -30.66
N ASP A 155 12.09 -9.50 -30.99
CA ASP A 155 11.26 -9.78 -32.16
C ASP A 155 11.40 -8.73 -33.28
N TYR A 156 11.91 -7.52 -32.99
CA TYR A 156 12.02 -6.43 -33.96
C TYR A 156 13.24 -5.52 -33.71
N SER A 157 13.52 -4.66 -34.71
CA SER A 157 14.47 -3.56 -34.54
C SER A 157 14.07 -2.31 -35.32
N ILE A 158 14.45 -1.15 -34.76
CA ILE A 158 14.37 0.17 -35.38
C ILE A 158 15.82 0.71 -35.43
N ASN A 159 16.31 1.05 -36.58
CA ASN A 159 17.63 1.63 -36.75
C ASN A 159 17.52 2.92 -37.55
N TRP A 160 18.25 3.95 -37.17
CA TRP A 160 18.24 5.21 -37.92
C TRP A 160 19.62 5.82 -38.06
N LYS A 161 19.80 6.53 -39.14
CA LYS A 161 20.96 7.36 -39.44
C LYS A 161 20.51 8.79 -39.48
N VAL A 162 21.36 9.68 -39.02
CA VAL A 162 21.16 11.13 -39.16
C VAL A 162 21.89 11.57 -40.44
N LEU A 163 21.17 12.28 -41.31
CA LEU A 163 21.68 12.70 -42.59
C LEU A 163 22.22 14.15 -42.57
N GLY A 164 23.19 14.45 -43.41
CA GLY A 164 23.75 15.79 -43.52
C GLY A 164 24.57 16.25 -42.33
N ILE A 165 25.12 15.31 -41.55
CA ILE A 165 25.88 15.61 -40.34
C ILE A 165 27.39 15.47 -40.51
N SER A 166 28.11 16.22 -39.69
CA SER A 166 29.54 16.08 -39.50
C SER A 166 29.87 15.03 -38.45
N LYS A 167 31.07 14.50 -38.46
CA LYS A 167 31.54 13.55 -37.47
C LYS A 167 31.54 14.18 -36.06
N SER A 168 30.83 13.58 -35.11
CA SER A 168 30.77 14.00 -33.73
C SER A 168 31.05 12.85 -32.77
N TYR A 169 31.57 13.17 -31.57
CA TYR A 169 31.85 12.19 -30.53
C TYR A 169 30.80 12.27 -29.41
N SER A 170 30.42 11.10 -28.88
CA SER A 170 29.46 11.03 -27.80
C SER A 170 30.02 11.59 -26.49
N GLU A 171 29.27 12.46 -25.86
CA GLU A 171 29.46 12.86 -24.46
C GLU A 171 28.36 12.15 -23.63
N TYR A 172 28.76 11.48 -22.57
CA TYR A 172 27.81 10.79 -21.66
C TYR A 172 28.33 10.76 -20.24
N ALA A 173 27.45 10.82 -19.28
CA ALA A 173 27.73 10.60 -17.87
C ALA A 173 27.09 9.27 -17.46
N ASN A 174 27.91 8.29 -17.07
CA ASN A 174 27.38 6.99 -16.63
C ASN A 174 26.98 7.08 -15.17
N THR A 175 25.67 7.14 -14.93
CA THR A 175 25.10 7.10 -13.58
C THR A 175 24.84 5.65 -13.21
N GLU A 176 25.73 5.02 -12.45
CA GLU A 176 25.52 3.64 -12.01
C GLU A 176 24.32 3.54 -11.07
N LYS A 177 23.55 2.46 -11.23
CA LYS A 177 22.47 2.10 -10.33
C LYS A 177 23.04 1.81 -8.95
N LYS A 178 22.61 2.55 -7.93
CA LYS A 178 22.87 2.23 -6.53
C LYS A 178 21.76 1.32 -6.01
N LEU A 179 22.13 0.17 -5.46
CA LEU A 179 21.21 -0.67 -4.71
C LEU A 179 20.92 0.00 -3.36
N THR A 180 19.89 0.82 -3.30
CA THR A 180 19.41 1.43 -2.06
C THR A 180 17.98 1.00 -1.80
N LEU A 181 17.67 0.66 -0.56
CA LEU A 181 16.29 0.51 -0.08
C LEU A 181 15.68 1.92 0.05
N SER A 182 15.36 2.52 -1.08
CA SER A 182 14.95 3.90 -1.18
C SER A 182 13.96 4.05 -2.33
N THR A 183 13.08 5.02 -2.21
CA THR A 183 12.21 5.44 -3.30
C THR A 183 12.96 6.22 -4.39
N GLU A 184 14.24 6.53 -4.19
CA GLU A 184 15.06 7.19 -5.20
C GLU A 184 15.37 6.25 -6.37
N LEU A 185 15.17 6.75 -7.58
CA LEU A 185 15.48 6.04 -8.82
C LEU A 185 16.91 6.38 -9.26
N THR A 186 17.73 5.36 -9.40
CA THR A 186 19.10 5.50 -9.96
C THR A 186 19.27 4.57 -11.16
N GLY A 187 20.00 5.04 -12.17
CA GLY A 187 20.26 4.26 -13.40
C GLY A 187 19.07 4.18 -14.37
N ILE A 188 17.93 4.78 -14.05
CA ILE A 188 16.73 4.73 -14.93
C ILE A 188 16.82 5.72 -16.07
N ASN A 189 17.48 6.86 -15.86
CA ASN A 189 17.72 7.86 -16.87
C ASN A 189 19.19 7.88 -17.26
N GLN A 190 19.45 8.03 -18.56
CA GLN A 190 20.79 8.16 -19.10
C GLN A 190 20.76 9.05 -20.34
N SER A 191 21.78 9.88 -20.53
CA SER A 191 21.89 10.75 -21.70
C SER A 191 23.15 10.47 -22.50
N VAL A 192 23.03 10.62 -23.82
CA VAL A 192 24.13 10.62 -24.79
C VAL A 192 23.98 11.85 -25.66
N THR A 193 24.98 12.71 -25.69
CA THR A 193 24.97 13.96 -26.48
C THR A 193 26.05 13.92 -27.53
N TYR A 194 25.72 14.28 -28.75
CA TYR A 194 26.64 14.51 -29.89
C TYR A 194 26.67 16.01 -30.18
N LYS A 195 27.79 16.65 -29.88
CA LYS A 195 27.97 18.09 -30.05
C LYS A 195 28.32 18.46 -31.47
N ASN A 196 27.78 19.57 -31.96
CA ASN A 196 28.07 20.14 -33.27
C ASN A 196 27.97 19.12 -34.41
N VAL A 197 26.89 18.33 -34.44
CA VAL A 197 26.59 17.42 -35.56
C VAL A 197 26.42 18.20 -36.87
N GLN A 198 25.93 19.42 -36.77
CA GLN A 198 26.02 20.51 -37.78
C GLN A 198 26.47 21.78 -37.04
N ASN A 199 26.75 22.87 -37.78
CA ASN A 199 27.13 24.14 -37.13
C ASN A 199 26.07 24.59 -36.15
N TYR A 200 26.45 24.78 -34.88
CA TYR A 200 25.58 25.20 -33.78
C TYR A 200 24.41 24.26 -33.45
N ILE A 201 24.48 22.98 -33.92
CA ILE A 201 23.41 22.00 -33.67
C ILE A 201 23.98 20.79 -32.93
N ASP A 202 23.37 20.47 -31.79
CA ASP A 202 23.67 19.26 -31.03
C ASP A 202 22.50 18.28 -31.12
N LEU A 203 22.79 16.99 -30.98
CA LEU A 203 21.81 15.94 -30.80
C LEU A 203 21.98 15.33 -29.43
N GLN A 204 20.88 15.24 -28.67
CA GLN A 204 20.86 14.60 -27.36
C GLN A 204 19.80 13.54 -27.33
N TYR A 205 20.19 12.32 -26.90
CA TYR A 205 19.30 11.21 -26.61
C TYR A 205 19.23 11.02 -25.09
N ILE A 206 18.02 10.87 -24.57
CA ILE A 206 17.79 10.62 -23.17
C ILE A 206 16.94 9.36 -23.04
N LEU A 207 17.51 8.32 -22.42
CA LEU A 207 16.75 7.13 -22.02
C LEU A 207 16.01 7.45 -20.74
N GLN A 208 14.71 7.24 -20.73
CA GLN A 208 13.80 7.61 -19.65
C GLN A 208 12.80 6.50 -19.41
N GLY A 209 13.11 5.58 -18.46
CA GLY A 209 12.34 4.35 -18.36
C GLY A 209 12.41 3.54 -19.65
N SER A 210 11.25 3.28 -20.25
CA SER A 210 11.13 2.61 -21.56
C SER A 210 11.03 3.56 -22.75
N ASP A 211 11.21 4.87 -22.55
CA ASP A 211 11.17 5.86 -23.62
C ASP A 211 12.55 6.31 -24.07
N VAL A 212 12.63 6.75 -25.29
CA VAL A 212 13.84 7.32 -25.91
C VAL A 212 13.51 8.75 -26.35
N LYS A 213 13.81 9.72 -25.50
CA LYS A 213 13.71 11.13 -25.86
C LYS A 213 14.86 11.52 -26.76
N GLU A 214 14.56 12.30 -27.80
CA GLU A 214 15.55 12.92 -28.65
C GLU A 214 15.36 14.45 -28.60
N TYR A 215 16.45 15.19 -28.41
CA TYR A 215 16.46 16.63 -28.56
C TYR A 215 17.40 17.03 -29.69
N ILE A 216 16.88 17.79 -30.65
CA ILE A 216 17.66 18.56 -31.59
C ILE A 216 17.84 19.93 -30.96
N ILE A 217 19.06 20.27 -30.57
CA ILE A 217 19.37 21.50 -29.85
C ILE A 217 20.00 22.50 -30.83
N LEU A 218 19.26 23.55 -31.14
CA LEU A 218 19.76 24.68 -31.93
C LEU A 218 20.36 25.70 -30.98
N ASN A 219 21.68 25.86 -31.03
CA ASN A 219 22.39 26.84 -30.19
C ASN A 219 22.33 28.26 -30.74
N GLU A 220 22.08 28.40 -32.02
CA GLU A 220 21.92 29.70 -32.74
C GLU A 220 20.89 29.55 -33.85
N TYR A 221 20.31 30.71 -34.28
CA TYR A 221 19.39 30.72 -35.42
C TYR A 221 20.02 30.23 -36.70
N THR A 222 19.35 29.33 -37.36
CA THR A 222 19.73 28.79 -38.68
C THR A 222 18.53 28.94 -39.64
N GLU A 223 18.67 29.80 -40.64
CA GLU A 223 17.60 30.04 -41.60
C GLU A 223 17.28 28.75 -42.42
N GLY A 224 15.99 28.44 -42.50
CA GLY A 224 15.49 27.28 -43.21
C GLY A 224 15.95 25.94 -42.63
N PHE A 225 16.18 25.86 -41.33
CA PHE A 225 16.61 24.64 -40.64
C PHE A 225 15.64 23.49 -40.89
N SER A 226 16.21 22.34 -41.22
CA SER A 226 15.52 21.03 -41.22
C SER A 226 16.53 19.94 -40.92
N MET A 227 16.06 18.85 -40.34
CA MET A 227 16.90 17.68 -40.08
C MET A 227 16.22 16.40 -40.58
N SER A 228 16.99 15.54 -41.27
CA SER A 228 16.49 14.32 -41.88
C SER A 228 17.13 13.08 -41.27
N PHE A 229 16.33 12.02 -41.16
CA PHE A 229 16.73 10.72 -40.62
C PHE A 229 16.32 9.61 -41.60
N GLU A 230 17.19 8.64 -41.83
CA GLU A 230 16.86 7.40 -42.56
C GLU A 230 16.58 6.27 -41.56
N TYR A 231 15.31 5.93 -41.37
CA TYR A 231 14.88 4.83 -40.52
C TYR A 231 14.81 3.54 -41.32
N THR A 232 15.39 2.46 -40.78
CA THR A 232 15.28 1.10 -41.31
C THR A 232 14.65 0.18 -40.28
N LEU A 233 13.54 -0.45 -40.64
CA LEU A 233 12.72 -1.29 -39.76
C LEU A 233 12.94 -2.77 -40.06
N LYS A 234 12.89 -3.60 -39.03
CA LYS A 234 12.85 -5.05 -39.15
C LYS A 234 11.68 -5.59 -38.36
N ASN A 235 10.80 -6.34 -39.02
CA ASN A 235 9.56 -6.89 -38.44
C ASN A 235 8.61 -5.82 -37.88
N LEU A 236 8.70 -4.61 -38.35
CA LEU A 236 7.83 -3.48 -38.02
C LEU A 236 7.41 -2.77 -39.32
N LYS A 237 6.30 -2.03 -39.22
CA LYS A 237 5.86 -1.04 -40.20
C LYS A 237 5.55 0.27 -39.50
N LEU A 238 5.88 1.39 -40.16
CA LEU A 238 5.44 2.71 -39.74
C LEU A 238 4.10 3.01 -40.45
N ILE A 239 3.09 3.39 -39.71
CA ILE A 239 1.78 3.77 -40.22
C ILE A 239 1.35 5.10 -39.62
N GLU A 240 0.59 5.87 -40.38
CA GLU A 240 -0.06 7.09 -39.93
C GLU A 240 -1.47 6.77 -39.46
N THR A 241 -1.84 7.35 -38.30
CA THR A 241 -3.16 7.23 -37.67
C THR A 241 -3.66 8.60 -37.23
N ASP A 242 -4.90 8.68 -36.75
CA ASP A 242 -5.42 9.92 -36.14
C ASP A 242 -4.64 10.33 -34.88
N GLU A 243 -3.90 9.39 -34.27
CA GLU A 243 -3.04 9.62 -33.10
C GLU A 243 -1.55 9.86 -33.46
N GLY A 244 -1.25 10.11 -34.74
CA GLY A 244 0.11 10.32 -35.25
C GLY A 244 0.74 9.06 -35.84
N PHE A 245 2.08 9.02 -35.88
CA PHE A 245 2.86 7.95 -36.49
C PHE A 245 3.22 6.87 -35.50
N ILE A 246 2.80 5.62 -35.77
CA ILE A 246 3.02 4.47 -34.91
C ILE A 246 3.77 3.34 -35.62
N PHE A 247 4.61 2.63 -34.86
CA PHE A 247 5.32 1.44 -35.33
C PHE A 247 4.55 0.20 -34.89
N ILE A 248 4.03 -0.55 -35.84
CA ILE A 248 3.27 -1.79 -35.56
C ILE A 248 4.12 -3.02 -35.88
N ASN A 249 3.98 -4.06 -35.06
CA ASN A 249 4.60 -5.35 -35.26
C ASN A 249 3.83 -6.21 -36.29
N GLN A 250 4.29 -7.44 -36.54
CA GLN A 250 3.67 -8.36 -37.53
C GLN A 250 2.26 -8.83 -37.08
N THR A 251 1.90 -8.72 -35.83
CA THR A 251 0.55 -9.04 -35.29
C THR A 251 -0.40 -7.84 -35.36
N GLY A 252 0.10 -6.67 -35.74
CA GLY A 252 -0.66 -5.42 -35.85
C GLY A 252 -0.71 -4.63 -34.52
N GLU A 253 0.06 -5.05 -33.52
CA GLU A 253 0.16 -4.33 -32.26
C GLU A 253 1.16 -3.16 -32.37
N ALA A 254 0.78 -2.01 -31.85
CA ALA A 254 1.67 -0.86 -31.72
C ALA A 254 2.76 -1.16 -30.68
N VAL A 255 4.02 -0.86 -30.99
CA VAL A 255 5.17 -1.07 -30.10
C VAL A 255 5.91 0.21 -29.75
N PHE A 256 5.91 1.19 -30.67
CA PHE A 256 6.40 2.54 -30.47
C PHE A 256 5.52 3.53 -31.24
N LYS A 257 5.52 4.77 -30.79
CA LYS A 257 4.95 5.91 -31.52
C LYS A 257 5.85 7.13 -31.42
N PHE A 258 5.76 8.01 -32.39
CA PHE A 258 6.28 9.36 -32.22
C PHE A 258 5.26 10.17 -31.39
N GLU A 259 5.73 10.91 -30.41
CA GLU A 259 4.90 11.91 -29.73
C GLU A 259 4.65 13.12 -30.65
N ASP A 260 3.68 13.93 -30.25
CA ASP A 260 3.42 15.19 -30.91
C ASP A 260 4.65 16.07 -30.85
N LEU A 261 5.08 16.57 -32.03
CA LEU A 261 6.22 17.44 -32.12
C LEU A 261 5.93 18.79 -31.44
N PHE A 262 6.89 19.24 -30.66
CA PHE A 262 6.92 20.61 -30.15
C PHE A 262 8.36 21.11 -30.07
N MET A 263 8.51 22.41 -29.92
CA MET A 263 9.78 23.07 -29.70
C MET A 263 9.63 24.12 -28.61
N PHE A 264 10.70 24.36 -27.89
CA PHE A 264 10.72 25.38 -26.84
C PHE A 264 12.07 26.08 -26.78
N ASP A 265 12.03 27.35 -26.44
CA ASP A 265 13.21 28.20 -26.34
C ASP A 265 13.77 28.26 -24.89
N ASN A 266 14.86 28.97 -24.69
CA ASN A 266 15.52 29.12 -23.37
C ASN A 266 14.66 29.83 -22.31
N GLU A 267 13.59 30.52 -22.71
CA GLU A 267 12.61 31.15 -21.82
C GLU A 267 11.35 30.28 -21.62
N ASN A 268 11.35 29.05 -22.13
CA ASN A 268 10.22 28.11 -22.13
C ASN A 268 8.99 28.60 -22.93
N ASN A 269 9.19 29.45 -23.95
CA ASN A 269 8.14 29.69 -24.93
C ASN A 269 7.98 28.45 -25.80
N ILE A 270 6.77 27.87 -25.85
CA ILE A 270 6.49 26.62 -26.54
C ILE A 270 5.78 26.90 -27.87
N SER A 271 6.13 26.13 -28.89
CA SER A 271 5.43 26.11 -30.19
C SER A 271 5.22 24.68 -30.68
N SER A 272 4.03 24.39 -31.15
CA SER A 272 3.68 23.18 -31.89
C SER A 272 3.66 23.37 -33.41
N ASP A 273 4.11 24.54 -33.93
CA ASP A 273 4.20 24.80 -35.36
C ASP A 273 5.44 24.18 -35.98
N ILE A 274 5.41 22.86 -36.04
CA ILE A 274 6.46 21.95 -36.50
C ILE A 274 5.82 20.68 -37.02
N LYS A 275 6.38 20.04 -38.03
CA LYS A 275 5.81 18.82 -38.62
C LYS A 275 6.85 17.81 -39.06
N TYR A 276 6.40 16.57 -39.17
CA TYR A 276 7.10 15.49 -39.88
C TYR A 276 6.74 15.50 -41.37
N GLU A 277 7.75 15.31 -42.22
CA GLU A 277 7.57 14.79 -43.59
C GLU A 277 8.13 13.38 -43.66
N ILE A 278 7.28 12.36 -43.94
CA ILE A 278 7.68 10.97 -43.93
C ILE A 278 7.45 10.38 -45.31
N THR A 279 8.48 9.73 -45.87
CA THR A 279 8.43 9.08 -47.18
C THR A 279 9.08 7.71 -47.10
N GLU A 280 8.36 6.65 -47.50
CA GLU A 280 8.97 5.33 -47.69
C GLU A 280 9.81 5.34 -48.96
N THR A 281 11.15 5.28 -48.84
CA THR A 281 12.11 5.34 -49.97
C THR A 281 12.35 3.98 -50.58
N LYS A 282 12.27 2.93 -49.79
CA LYS A 282 12.32 1.51 -50.18
C LYS A 282 11.62 0.69 -49.11
N LYS A 283 11.34 -0.58 -49.39
CA LYS A 283 10.66 -1.47 -48.45
C LYS A 283 11.28 -1.38 -47.05
N ASP A 284 10.46 -1.12 -46.05
CA ASP A 284 10.81 -1.04 -44.62
C ASP A 284 11.90 0.03 -44.34
N THR A 285 12.04 1.05 -45.21
CA THR A 285 12.97 2.16 -45.04
C THR A 285 12.28 3.49 -45.31
N TYR A 286 12.34 4.40 -44.34
CA TYR A 286 11.63 5.67 -44.32
C TYR A 286 12.61 6.84 -44.18
N LEU A 287 12.44 7.86 -45.02
CA LEU A 287 13.05 9.16 -44.81
C LEU A 287 12.07 10.00 -43.98
N ILE A 288 12.52 10.45 -42.83
CA ILE A 288 11.76 11.28 -41.91
C ILE A 288 12.48 12.62 -41.79
N THR A 289 11.79 13.71 -42.14
CA THR A 289 12.33 15.07 -42.09
C THR A 289 11.49 15.89 -41.09
N ILE A 290 12.16 16.56 -40.16
CA ILE A 290 11.59 17.47 -39.20
C ILE A 290 11.70 18.88 -39.72
N LEU A 291 10.57 19.58 -39.76
CA LEU A 291 10.41 20.90 -40.37
C LEU A 291 9.78 21.88 -39.36
N PRO A 292 10.58 22.60 -38.56
CA PRO A 292 10.07 23.63 -37.68
C PRO A 292 9.68 24.92 -38.43
N ASN A 293 8.78 25.71 -37.86
CA ASN A 293 8.42 27.00 -38.39
C ASN A 293 9.60 28.00 -38.28
N ASN A 294 10.05 28.49 -39.43
CA ASN A 294 11.21 29.37 -39.49
C ASN A 294 10.96 30.76 -38.92
N ASP A 295 9.73 31.27 -39.00
CA ASP A 295 9.37 32.57 -38.45
C ASP A 295 9.47 32.55 -36.92
N TRP A 296 8.93 31.50 -36.30
CA TRP A 296 9.05 31.29 -34.85
C TRP A 296 10.53 31.16 -34.43
N LEU A 297 11.32 30.35 -35.17
CA LEU A 297 12.75 30.19 -34.87
C LEU A 297 13.50 31.51 -34.96
N SER A 298 13.12 32.42 -35.85
CA SER A 298 13.79 33.73 -35.99
C SER A 298 13.57 34.67 -34.82
N GLU A 299 12.50 34.46 -34.04
CA GLU A 299 12.12 35.28 -32.88
C GLU A 299 12.45 34.60 -31.54
N ALA A 300 12.82 33.33 -31.53
CA ALA A 300 13.08 32.52 -30.34
C ALA A 300 14.36 32.92 -29.59
N ASN A 301 14.39 32.66 -28.28
CA ASN A 301 15.56 32.81 -27.41
C ASN A 301 16.38 31.52 -27.37
N TYR A 302 17.59 31.58 -27.93
CA TYR A 302 18.44 30.38 -28.06
C TYR A 302 19.17 29.97 -26.77
N PRO A 303 19.42 28.67 -26.48
CA PRO A 303 19.13 27.53 -27.37
C PRO A 303 17.65 27.19 -27.49
N VAL A 304 17.26 26.72 -28.68
CA VAL A 304 15.95 26.12 -28.96
C VAL A 304 16.08 24.61 -28.94
N MET A 305 15.17 23.91 -28.27
CA MET A 305 15.07 22.46 -28.27
C MET A 305 13.85 21.99 -29.02
N ILE A 306 14.05 21.04 -29.95
CA ILE A 306 13.01 20.39 -30.72
C ILE A 306 12.92 18.93 -30.23
N ASP A 307 11.73 18.46 -29.87
CA ASP A 307 11.49 17.15 -29.24
C ASP A 307 10.74 16.19 -30.17
N PRO A 308 11.45 15.33 -30.95
CA PRO A 308 10.85 14.24 -31.71
C PRO A 308 10.85 12.90 -30.95
N THR A 309 10.39 12.89 -29.70
CA THR A 309 10.47 11.71 -28.80
C THR A 309 9.80 10.48 -29.36
N LEU A 310 10.48 9.34 -29.24
CA LEU A 310 9.98 8.01 -29.54
C LEU A 310 9.59 7.31 -28.22
N VAL A 311 8.29 7.13 -28.00
CA VAL A 311 7.77 6.47 -26.78
C VAL A 311 7.34 5.04 -27.05
N SER A 312 7.54 4.17 -26.07
CA SER A 312 6.99 2.83 -26.08
C SER A 312 5.47 2.88 -25.89
N THR A 313 4.71 2.17 -26.75
CA THR A 313 3.25 2.09 -26.61
C THR A 313 2.81 1.19 -25.45
N SER A 314 3.72 0.41 -24.86
CA SER A 314 3.48 -0.33 -23.62
C SER A 314 3.63 0.54 -22.39
N THR A 315 4.09 1.80 -22.54
CA THR A 315 4.31 2.70 -21.41
C THR A 315 2.99 3.03 -20.72
N SER A 316 2.85 2.65 -19.47
CA SER A 316 1.74 3.04 -18.62
C SER A 316 2.18 4.22 -17.77
N MET A 317 1.65 5.40 -18.04
CA MET A 317 1.78 6.53 -17.13
C MET A 317 0.82 6.33 -15.94
N ASN A 318 1.26 6.70 -14.74
CA ASN A 318 0.44 6.66 -13.53
C ASN A 318 0.21 8.04 -12.90
N ILE A 319 1.01 9.04 -13.26
CA ILE A 319 0.87 10.42 -12.79
C ILE A 319 0.81 11.33 -14.01
N TRP A 320 -0.14 12.24 -14.03
CA TRP A 320 -0.32 13.24 -15.07
C TRP A 320 -0.41 14.62 -14.43
N ASP A 321 0.41 15.52 -14.89
CA ASP A 321 0.47 16.90 -14.39
C ASP A 321 0.52 17.93 -15.52
N THR A 322 0.20 19.16 -15.20
CA THR A 322 0.34 20.35 -16.02
C THR A 322 0.12 21.56 -15.13
N TYR A 323 0.29 22.74 -15.69
CA TYR A 323 -0.22 23.97 -15.09
C TYR A 323 -1.06 24.76 -16.07
N ILE A 324 -1.85 25.69 -15.55
CA ILE A 324 -2.68 26.60 -16.33
C ILE A 324 -2.32 28.05 -15.99
N SER A 325 -2.36 28.92 -17.00
CA SER A 325 -1.94 30.32 -16.92
C SER A 325 -3.09 31.26 -17.25
N GLN A 326 -3.40 32.17 -16.35
CA GLN A 326 -4.41 33.21 -16.58
C GLN A 326 -3.94 34.20 -17.65
N ALA A 327 -2.65 34.49 -17.74
CA ALA A 327 -2.08 35.38 -18.73
C ALA A 327 -2.15 34.82 -20.16
N ASN A 328 -2.13 33.47 -20.28
CA ASN A 328 -2.22 32.72 -21.55
C ASN A 328 -3.34 31.69 -21.47
N PRO A 329 -4.61 32.11 -21.49
CA PRO A 329 -5.72 31.26 -21.02
C PRO A 329 -6.08 30.11 -21.97
N THR A 330 -5.59 30.14 -23.19
CA THR A 330 -5.84 29.06 -24.20
C THR A 330 -4.64 28.13 -24.42
N ILE A 331 -3.49 28.37 -23.74
CA ILE A 331 -2.30 27.56 -23.90
C ILE A 331 -2.31 26.40 -22.92
N ASN A 332 -1.94 25.19 -23.39
CA ASN A 332 -1.69 24.01 -22.59
C ASN A 332 -0.18 23.88 -22.30
N TYR A 333 0.17 23.46 -21.09
CA TYR A 333 1.55 23.36 -20.60
C TYR A 333 1.97 21.96 -20.16
N ALA A 334 1.31 20.90 -20.62
CA ALA A 334 1.65 19.53 -20.25
C ALA A 334 3.08 19.13 -20.63
N ASN A 335 3.62 19.72 -21.70
CA ASN A 335 4.97 19.44 -22.19
C ASN A 335 6.05 20.34 -21.55
N SER A 336 5.69 21.21 -20.61
CA SER A 336 6.66 22.02 -19.86
C SER A 336 7.50 21.17 -18.92
N GLN A 337 8.76 21.53 -18.71
CA GLN A 337 9.60 20.91 -17.68
C GLN A 337 9.24 21.39 -16.25
N TYR A 338 8.53 22.49 -16.14
CA TYR A 338 8.24 23.18 -14.87
C TYR A 338 6.75 23.49 -14.76
N MET A 339 6.20 23.24 -13.58
CA MET A 339 4.88 23.69 -13.16
C MET A 339 5.03 24.97 -12.37
N TYR A 340 4.55 26.09 -12.92
CA TYR A 340 4.56 27.36 -12.22
C TYR A 340 3.37 27.48 -11.28
N LEU A 341 3.65 27.97 -10.07
CA LEU A 341 2.69 28.17 -8.98
C LEU A 341 2.86 29.62 -8.50
N SER A 342 1.97 30.51 -8.93
CA SER A 342 2.13 31.92 -8.67
C SER A 342 0.79 32.66 -8.61
N ASN A 343 0.76 33.69 -7.84
CA ASN A 343 -0.33 34.68 -7.78
C ASN A 343 0.27 36.08 -7.65
N THR A 344 0.87 36.57 -8.74
CA THR A 344 1.59 37.83 -8.74
C THR A 344 0.66 39.05 -8.74
N ASN A 345 -0.50 38.91 -9.40
CA ASN A 345 -1.56 39.90 -9.42
C ASN A 345 -2.90 39.24 -9.87
N LEU A 346 -3.97 40.03 -9.94
CA LEU A 346 -5.31 39.52 -10.30
C LEU A 346 -5.44 39.03 -11.74
N THR A 347 -4.44 39.19 -12.59
CA THR A 347 -4.44 38.81 -14.02
C THR A 347 -3.28 37.89 -14.40
N GLU A 348 -2.43 37.53 -13.45
CA GLU A 348 -1.25 36.67 -13.67
C GLU A 348 -1.20 35.56 -12.61
N GLN A 349 -2.16 34.67 -12.66
CA GLN A 349 -2.20 33.52 -11.81
C GLN A 349 -1.77 32.27 -12.57
N TYR A 350 -1.01 31.38 -11.89
CA TYR A 350 -0.62 30.07 -12.37
C TYR A 350 -1.05 29.03 -11.33
N LYS A 351 -1.79 28.02 -11.76
CA LYS A 351 -2.25 26.91 -10.91
C LYS A 351 -1.74 25.58 -11.46
N GLY A 352 -1.23 24.73 -10.59
CA GLY A 352 -0.84 23.37 -10.93
C GLY A 352 -2.04 22.45 -10.89
N LEU A 353 -2.08 21.49 -11.80
CA LEU A 353 -3.07 20.43 -11.88
C LEU A 353 -2.35 19.08 -11.91
N ILE A 354 -2.79 18.12 -11.10
CA ILE A 354 -2.21 16.78 -11.05
C ILE A 354 -3.27 15.73 -10.71
N TYR A 355 -3.21 14.58 -11.38
CA TYR A 355 -3.96 13.39 -11.00
C TYR A 355 -3.10 12.15 -11.18
N PHE A 356 -3.52 11.04 -10.55
CA PHE A 356 -2.84 9.76 -10.65
C PHE A 356 -3.83 8.60 -10.45
N THR A 357 -3.37 7.38 -10.64
CA THR A 357 -4.16 6.17 -10.39
C THR A 357 -3.81 5.61 -9.00
N ILE A 358 -4.81 5.37 -8.17
CA ILE A 358 -4.62 4.68 -6.88
C ILE A 358 -4.25 3.22 -7.18
N PRO A 359 -3.14 2.69 -6.62
CA PRO A 359 -2.71 1.33 -6.83
C PRO A 359 -3.79 0.30 -6.46
N SER A 360 -4.03 -0.66 -7.36
CA SER A 360 -5.02 -1.72 -7.11
C SER A 360 -4.71 -2.53 -5.85
N ALA A 361 -3.43 -2.67 -5.51
CA ALA A 361 -2.99 -3.34 -4.30
C ALA A 361 -3.44 -2.65 -3.01
N THR A 362 -3.77 -1.34 -3.04
CA THR A 362 -4.21 -0.58 -1.86
C THR A 362 -5.74 -0.51 -1.73
N MET A 363 -6.51 -0.89 -2.76
CA MET A 363 -7.96 -0.69 -2.79
C MET A 363 -8.72 -1.46 -1.70
N ASN A 364 -8.20 -2.59 -1.25
CA ASN A 364 -8.79 -3.40 -0.18
C ASN A 364 -7.97 -3.35 1.13
N GLN A 365 -7.13 -2.34 1.28
CA GLN A 365 -6.24 -2.19 2.44
C GLN A 365 -6.65 -0.97 3.26
N VAL A 366 -6.14 -0.88 4.48
CA VAL A 366 -6.30 0.32 5.32
C VAL A 366 -5.23 1.32 4.92
N ILE A 367 -5.61 2.43 4.31
CA ILE A 367 -4.68 3.51 4.02
C ILE A 367 -4.33 4.23 5.33
N THR A 368 -3.04 4.26 5.67
CA THR A 368 -2.55 4.91 6.88
C THR A 368 -2.16 6.37 6.62
N TYR A 369 -1.56 6.65 5.46
CA TYR A 369 -1.26 8.00 4.97
C TYR A 369 -1.17 8.02 3.44
N ALA A 370 -1.25 9.20 2.85
CA ALA A 370 -0.93 9.43 1.43
C ALA A 370 -0.29 10.81 1.25
N HIS A 371 0.89 10.84 0.66
CA HIS A 371 1.67 12.07 0.44
C HIS A 371 1.93 12.27 -1.05
N LEU A 372 1.75 13.50 -1.50
CA LEU A 372 2.16 13.98 -2.83
C LEU A 372 3.33 14.93 -2.67
N SER A 373 4.44 14.64 -3.32
CA SER A 373 5.67 15.42 -3.19
C SER A 373 6.18 15.92 -4.54
N PHE A 374 6.73 17.15 -4.53
CA PHE A 374 7.34 17.80 -5.68
C PHE A 374 8.75 18.27 -5.35
N THR A 375 9.65 18.15 -6.31
CA THR A 375 10.97 18.76 -6.23
C THR A 375 10.89 20.21 -6.69
N PRO A 376 11.34 21.18 -5.87
CA PRO A 376 11.26 22.60 -6.24
C PRO A 376 12.31 22.98 -7.29
N TYR A 377 11.92 23.85 -8.21
CA TYR A 377 12.80 24.55 -9.15
C TYR A 377 13.01 26.01 -8.73
N ILE A 378 11.92 26.74 -8.45
CA ILE A 378 11.95 28.10 -7.92
C ILE A 378 11.24 28.12 -6.58
N THR A 379 11.85 28.72 -5.56
CA THR A 379 11.29 28.84 -4.23
C THR A 379 11.20 30.29 -3.77
N ALA A 380 9.99 30.78 -3.52
CA ALA A 380 9.76 32.02 -2.77
C ALA A 380 9.44 31.65 -1.32
N THR A 381 10.42 31.80 -0.44
CA THR A 381 10.31 31.40 0.98
C THR A 381 9.17 32.10 1.70
N ASN A 382 8.51 31.37 2.60
CA ASN A 382 7.32 31.77 3.35
C ASN A 382 6.04 31.96 2.50
N ALA A 383 6.05 31.60 1.22
CA ALA A 383 4.83 31.49 0.43
C ALA A 383 4.02 30.29 0.91
N GLN A 384 2.72 30.44 0.98
CA GLN A 384 1.81 29.31 1.25
C GLN A 384 1.19 28.82 -0.06
N LEU A 385 1.33 27.54 -0.32
CA LEU A 385 0.69 26.82 -1.42
C LEU A 385 -0.38 25.91 -0.85
N ASN A 386 -1.60 26.06 -1.33
CA ASN A 386 -2.74 25.24 -0.94
C ASN A 386 -3.01 24.17 -1.99
N ILE A 387 -3.42 22.98 -1.56
CA ILE A 387 -3.91 21.91 -2.42
C ILE A 387 -5.42 21.73 -2.21
N TYR A 388 -6.16 21.56 -3.31
CA TYR A 388 -7.61 21.44 -3.36
C TYR A 388 -8.01 20.17 -4.10
N LYS A 389 -9.08 19.48 -3.64
CA LYS A 389 -9.66 18.34 -4.34
C LYS A 389 -10.45 18.80 -5.55
N ASN A 390 -10.17 18.26 -6.73
CA ASN A 390 -10.95 18.56 -7.92
C ASN A 390 -12.35 17.96 -7.84
N THR A 391 -13.32 18.63 -8.46
CA THR A 391 -14.72 18.20 -8.57
C THR A 391 -15.04 17.64 -9.96
N LYS A 392 -14.10 17.76 -10.90
CA LYS A 392 -14.16 17.18 -12.25
C LYS A 392 -12.78 16.69 -12.69
N SER A 393 -12.75 15.69 -13.52
CA SER A 393 -11.52 15.20 -14.16
C SER A 393 -11.06 16.15 -15.27
N PHE A 394 -9.79 16.03 -15.63
CA PHE A 394 -9.20 16.76 -16.76
C PHE A 394 -8.27 15.84 -17.58
N ILE A 395 -7.92 16.30 -18.77
CA ILE A 395 -6.90 15.70 -19.61
C ILE A 395 -5.71 16.63 -19.63
N SER A 396 -4.56 16.19 -19.10
CA SER A 396 -3.38 17.05 -18.94
C SER A 396 -2.91 17.66 -20.24
N SER A 397 -2.96 16.92 -21.37
CA SER A 397 -2.53 17.39 -22.68
C SER A 397 -3.46 18.40 -23.38
N SER A 398 -4.65 18.70 -22.81
CA SER A 398 -5.62 19.60 -23.45
C SER A 398 -6.21 20.66 -22.53
N VAL A 399 -6.10 20.49 -21.21
CA VAL A 399 -6.63 21.47 -20.26
C VAL A 399 -5.91 22.81 -20.36
N THR A 400 -6.69 23.89 -20.31
CA THR A 400 -6.22 25.27 -20.36
C THR A 400 -6.89 26.07 -19.23
N TRP A 401 -6.46 27.31 -19.01
CA TRP A 401 -7.10 28.18 -18.02
C TRP A 401 -8.59 28.36 -18.31
N ASP A 402 -8.96 28.66 -19.56
CA ASP A 402 -10.37 28.87 -19.95
C ASP A 402 -11.19 27.61 -19.72
N SER A 403 -10.76 26.45 -20.23
CA SER A 403 -11.51 25.19 -20.07
C SER A 403 -11.65 24.74 -18.62
N TRP A 404 -10.70 25.13 -17.75
CA TRP A 404 -10.73 24.77 -16.33
C TRP A 404 -11.66 25.66 -15.51
N HIS A 405 -11.89 26.90 -15.92
CA HIS A 405 -12.69 27.90 -15.19
C HIS A 405 -14.10 28.13 -15.73
N GLU A 406 -14.54 27.37 -16.73
CA GLU A 406 -15.93 27.45 -17.25
C GLU A 406 -16.97 27.13 -16.17
N GLU A 407 -16.63 26.24 -15.21
CA GLU A 407 -17.45 25.87 -14.05
C GLU A 407 -16.54 25.64 -12.82
N PRO A 408 -17.10 25.57 -11.60
CA PRO A 408 -16.29 25.20 -10.43
C PRO A 408 -15.59 23.86 -10.66
N SER A 409 -14.27 23.87 -10.68
CA SER A 409 -13.44 22.73 -11.06
C SER A 409 -12.80 22.02 -9.86
N TYR A 410 -12.83 22.65 -8.70
CA TYR A 410 -12.33 22.10 -7.44
C TYR A 410 -13.13 22.63 -6.25
N ASP A 411 -13.12 21.85 -5.16
CA ASP A 411 -13.69 22.26 -3.87
C ASP A 411 -12.79 23.36 -3.28
N GLU A 412 -13.39 24.48 -2.84
CA GLU A 412 -12.67 25.61 -2.22
C GLU A 412 -12.14 25.25 -0.82
N THR A 413 -12.49 24.09 -0.28
CA THR A 413 -11.96 23.59 1.00
C THR A 413 -10.52 23.14 0.80
N VAL A 414 -9.60 23.78 1.52
CA VAL A 414 -8.18 23.40 1.52
C VAL A 414 -8.04 21.99 2.07
N VAL A 415 -7.44 21.09 1.30
CA VAL A 415 -7.10 19.72 1.75
C VAL A 415 -5.89 19.78 2.67
N ASP A 416 -4.83 20.44 2.23
CA ASP A 416 -3.60 20.65 2.97
C ASP A 416 -2.86 21.90 2.40
N TYR A 417 -1.86 22.39 3.10
CA TYR A 417 -1.04 23.49 2.64
C TYR A 417 0.46 23.26 2.93
N HIS A 418 1.29 23.83 2.10
CA HIS A 418 2.74 23.79 2.27
C HIS A 418 3.31 25.21 2.39
N ILE A 419 4.09 25.48 3.45
CA ILE A 419 4.87 26.70 3.59
C ILE A 419 6.24 26.49 2.94
N VAL A 420 6.49 27.22 1.87
CA VAL A 420 7.70 27.07 1.06
C VAL A 420 8.95 27.42 1.86
N LYS A 421 9.89 26.46 1.90
CA LYS A 421 11.23 26.62 2.48
C LYS A 421 12.27 26.35 1.39
N SER A 422 13.35 27.15 1.37
CA SER A 422 14.42 26.98 0.39
C SER A 422 15.06 25.57 0.49
N GLY A 423 15.17 24.88 -0.65
CA GLY A 423 15.82 23.59 -0.76
C GLY A 423 15.07 22.40 -0.18
N SER A 424 13.82 22.58 0.26
CA SER A 424 12.97 21.51 0.78
C SER A 424 11.94 21.10 -0.26
N PRO A 425 11.61 19.80 -0.42
CA PRO A 425 10.50 19.35 -1.26
C PRO A 425 9.18 19.96 -0.80
N PHE A 426 8.26 20.18 -1.76
CA PHE A 426 6.87 20.55 -1.43
C PHE A 426 6.10 19.26 -1.20
N ILE A 427 5.63 19.04 0.01
CA ILE A 427 4.91 17.84 0.40
C ILE A 427 3.52 18.24 0.87
N PHE A 428 2.51 17.52 0.37
CA PHE A 428 1.11 17.69 0.74
C PHE A 428 0.56 16.37 1.28
N ASP A 429 -0.15 16.41 2.41
CA ASP A 429 -0.94 15.30 2.91
C ASP A 429 -2.28 15.25 2.15
N ILE A 430 -2.45 14.18 1.39
CA ILE A 430 -3.65 13.90 0.60
C ILE A 430 -4.42 12.67 1.12
N THR A 431 -4.14 12.25 2.36
CA THR A 431 -4.70 11.02 2.95
C THR A 431 -6.22 10.99 2.93
N LYS A 432 -6.87 12.09 3.33
CA LYS A 432 -8.33 12.15 3.40
C LYS A 432 -8.99 11.98 2.03
N PRO A 433 -8.64 12.74 0.97
CA PRO A 433 -9.22 12.54 -0.36
C PRO A 433 -8.97 11.15 -0.93
N ILE A 434 -7.77 10.57 -0.70
CA ILE A 434 -7.46 9.22 -1.18
C ILE A 434 -8.35 8.17 -0.52
N LYS A 435 -8.60 8.27 0.80
CA LYS A 435 -9.55 7.40 1.51
C LYS A 435 -10.99 7.56 0.98
N GLU A 436 -11.41 8.77 0.65
CA GLU A 436 -12.73 9.04 0.08
C GLU A 436 -12.88 8.34 -1.29
N TRP A 437 -11.95 8.53 -2.22
CA TRP A 437 -11.96 7.88 -3.53
C TRP A 437 -11.82 6.35 -3.43
N GLN A 438 -11.01 5.85 -2.49
CA GLN A 438 -10.96 4.42 -2.20
C GLN A 438 -12.34 3.89 -1.75
N ALA A 439 -13.03 4.62 -0.88
CA ALA A 439 -14.37 4.24 -0.40
C ALA A 439 -15.42 4.25 -1.52
N GLU A 440 -15.28 5.13 -2.50
CA GLU A 440 -16.12 5.17 -3.72
C GLU A 440 -15.80 4.02 -4.70
N GLY A 441 -14.72 3.27 -4.47
CA GLY A 441 -14.27 2.20 -5.37
C GLY A 441 -13.59 2.71 -6.63
N THR A 442 -13.16 3.97 -6.65
CA THR A 442 -12.56 4.63 -7.81
C THR A 442 -11.03 4.56 -7.72
N SER A 443 -10.39 3.94 -8.72
CA SER A 443 -8.93 3.93 -8.84
C SER A 443 -8.39 5.19 -9.55
N ARG A 444 -9.12 5.69 -10.56
CA ARG A 444 -8.77 6.94 -11.24
C ARG A 444 -9.42 8.11 -10.51
N ILE A 445 -8.62 8.98 -9.94
CA ILE A 445 -9.07 10.16 -9.21
C ILE A 445 -9.28 11.36 -10.13
N ASP A 446 -10.15 12.29 -9.74
CA ASP A 446 -10.31 13.57 -10.44
C ASP A 446 -9.09 14.49 -10.26
N GLY A 447 -8.26 14.23 -9.25
CA GLY A 447 -7.00 14.89 -9.01
C GLY A 447 -7.09 16.12 -8.12
N PHE A 448 -6.05 16.94 -8.21
CA PHE A 448 -5.85 18.08 -7.35
C PHE A 448 -5.48 19.34 -8.12
N THR A 449 -5.93 20.48 -7.60
CA THR A 449 -5.47 21.80 -7.98
C THR A 449 -4.54 22.37 -6.91
N ILE A 450 -3.38 22.88 -7.30
CA ILE A 450 -2.42 23.53 -6.40
C ILE A 450 -2.38 25.02 -6.75
N ALA A 451 -2.61 25.87 -5.78
CA ALA A 451 -2.65 27.30 -5.96
C ALA A 451 -1.97 28.06 -4.83
N HIS A 452 -1.46 29.24 -5.13
CA HIS A 452 -0.91 30.14 -4.14
C HIS A 452 -2.04 30.74 -3.29
N ASP A 453 -1.86 30.79 -1.97
CA ASP A 453 -2.85 31.29 -1.00
C ASP A 453 -3.27 32.74 -1.28
N ASN A 454 -2.29 33.64 -1.46
CA ASN A 454 -2.54 35.08 -1.58
C ASN A 454 -1.82 35.71 -2.77
N VAL A 455 -2.32 36.86 -3.23
CA VAL A 455 -1.58 37.73 -4.16
C VAL A 455 -0.34 38.26 -3.45
N SER A 456 0.82 37.70 -3.75
CA SER A 456 2.06 38.01 -3.02
C SER A 456 3.21 38.51 -3.89
N GLY A 457 3.03 38.58 -5.21
CA GLY A 457 4.12 38.86 -6.15
C GLY A 457 5.19 37.76 -6.18
N SER A 458 4.94 36.63 -5.52
CA SER A 458 5.88 35.51 -5.40
C SER A 458 5.66 34.51 -6.51
N VAL A 459 6.75 34.03 -7.09
CA VAL A 459 6.75 32.92 -8.07
C VAL A 459 7.40 31.68 -7.43
N ASN A 460 6.69 30.58 -7.46
CA ASN A 460 7.20 29.26 -7.15
C ASN A 460 7.10 28.38 -8.39
N ALA A 461 7.99 27.44 -8.54
CA ALA A 461 7.90 26.43 -9.59
C ALA A 461 8.47 25.12 -9.10
N VAL A 462 7.88 24.03 -9.56
CA VAL A 462 8.33 22.65 -9.32
C VAL A 462 8.59 21.96 -10.64
N TYR A 463 9.36 20.87 -10.62
CA TYR A 463 9.54 20.05 -11.82
C TYR A 463 8.26 19.25 -12.13
N GLN A 464 7.93 19.14 -13.41
CA GLN A 464 6.85 18.32 -13.96
C GLN A 464 7.37 16.97 -14.47
N ASN A 465 6.45 16.11 -14.90
CA ASN A 465 6.74 14.83 -15.56
C ASN A 465 7.62 14.99 -16.81
N GLY A 466 7.49 16.12 -17.52
CA GLY A 466 8.31 16.44 -18.70
C GLY A 466 9.81 16.54 -18.44
N VAL A 467 10.26 16.70 -17.17
CA VAL A 467 11.69 16.80 -16.86
C VAL A 467 12.43 15.47 -17.13
N SER A 468 13.61 15.58 -17.73
CA SER A 468 14.43 14.40 -18.08
C SER A 468 14.98 13.65 -16.86
N THR A 469 15.14 14.30 -15.71
CA THR A 469 15.70 13.70 -14.51
C THR A 469 14.59 13.10 -13.63
N ALA A 470 14.44 11.76 -13.65
CA ALA A 470 13.37 11.04 -12.96
C ALA A 470 13.25 11.36 -11.46
N SER A 471 14.37 11.60 -10.77
CA SER A 471 14.36 11.94 -9.33
C SER A 471 13.78 13.33 -9.02
N TYR A 472 13.53 14.15 -10.03
CA TYR A 472 12.92 15.48 -9.85
C TYR A 472 11.41 15.48 -10.07
N ARG A 473 10.86 14.41 -10.65
CA ARG A 473 9.45 14.30 -10.97
C ARG A 473 8.57 14.19 -9.74
N PRO A 474 7.28 14.48 -9.85
CA PRO A 474 6.33 14.24 -8.78
C PRO A 474 6.35 12.78 -8.32
N LEU A 475 6.20 12.57 -7.01
CA LEU A 475 6.18 11.26 -6.39
C LEU A 475 4.97 11.16 -5.45
N VAL A 476 4.19 10.10 -5.60
CA VAL A 476 3.11 9.77 -4.68
C VAL A 476 3.52 8.58 -3.83
N LYS A 477 3.31 8.70 -2.51
CA LYS A 477 3.52 7.63 -1.54
C LYS A 477 2.23 7.36 -0.80
N ILE A 478 1.82 6.10 -0.72
CA ILE A 478 0.65 5.69 0.05
C ILE A 478 1.08 4.62 1.03
N GLY A 479 0.95 4.92 2.33
CA GLY A 479 1.10 3.94 3.39
C GLY A 479 -0.18 3.14 3.56
N TYR A 480 -0.06 1.83 3.76
CA TYR A 480 -1.22 0.97 3.96
C TYR A 480 -0.89 -0.24 4.83
N GLU A 481 -1.92 -0.81 5.46
CA GLU A 481 -1.84 -2.05 6.22
C GLU A 481 -2.95 -3.02 5.83
N GLU A 482 -2.73 -4.32 6.06
CA GLU A 482 -3.76 -5.33 5.82
C GLU A 482 -4.90 -5.16 6.83
N PRO A 483 -6.17 -5.19 6.39
CA PRO A 483 -7.31 -5.10 7.30
C PRO A 483 -7.42 -6.41 8.08
N SER A 484 -6.86 -6.47 9.27
CA SER A 484 -6.84 -7.69 10.06
C SER A 484 -7.12 -7.44 11.53
N GLY A 485 -7.98 -8.31 12.10
CA GLY A 485 -8.20 -8.43 13.53
C GLY A 485 -8.95 -7.28 14.21
N LEU A 486 -8.97 -7.37 15.53
CA LEU A 486 -9.53 -6.36 16.43
C LEU A 486 -8.37 -5.55 17.02
N LYS A 487 -8.18 -4.32 16.54
CA LYS A 487 -7.16 -3.40 17.04
C LYS A 487 -7.75 -2.57 18.16
N ASP A 488 -7.03 -2.41 19.27
CA ASP A 488 -7.52 -1.69 20.47
C ASP A 488 -7.80 -0.20 20.22
N TYR A 489 -7.18 0.39 19.20
CA TYR A 489 -7.33 1.79 18.81
C TYR A 489 -8.36 2.04 17.70
N TRP A 490 -9.02 0.97 17.18
CA TRP A 490 -10.10 1.10 16.22
C TRP A 490 -11.46 1.11 16.90
N THR A 491 -12.46 1.72 16.28
CA THR A 491 -13.86 1.65 16.67
C THR A 491 -14.61 0.61 15.85
N TYR A 492 -15.65 0.04 16.47
CA TYR A 492 -16.42 -1.06 15.88
C TYR A 492 -17.91 -0.84 16.07
N ALA A 493 -18.69 -1.04 15.01
CA ALA A 493 -20.13 -1.27 15.15
C ALA A 493 -20.32 -2.74 15.60
N SER A 494 -20.99 -2.96 16.72
CA SER A 494 -21.20 -4.30 17.27
C SER A 494 -22.65 -4.74 17.23
N GLN A 495 -22.90 -6.02 16.89
CA GLN A 495 -24.22 -6.68 16.87
C GLN A 495 -24.14 -7.94 17.72
N ASP A 496 -24.79 -7.90 18.87
CA ASP A 496 -24.90 -9.04 19.78
C ASP A 496 -26.15 -9.87 19.43
N VAL A 497 -25.98 -11.16 19.18
CA VAL A 497 -27.04 -12.14 18.85
C VAL A 497 -27.12 -13.21 19.94
N GLY A 498 -26.67 -12.89 21.14
CA GLY A 498 -26.68 -13.79 22.31
C GLY A 498 -25.74 -14.98 22.13
N MET A 499 -26.23 -16.21 22.34
CA MET A 499 -25.41 -17.44 22.28
C MET A 499 -24.80 -17.71 20.90
N VAL A 500 -25.30 -17.10 19.84
CA VAL A 500 -24.71 -17.21 18.48
C VAL A 500 -23.41 -16.43 18.38
N GLY A 501 -23.28 -15.36 19.15
CA GLY A 501 -22.08 -14.54 19.21
C GLY A 501 -22.35 -13.06 18.91
N THR A 502 -21.26 -12.33 18.77
CA THR A 502 -21.25 -10.88 18.50
C THR A 502 -20.39 -10.60 17.27
N GLY A 503 -20.97 -9.87 16.32
CA GLY A 503 -20.23 -9.34 15.17
C GLY A 503 -19.61 -7.98 15.50
N TYR A 504 -18.38 -7.77 15.09
CA TYR A 504 -17.65 -6.51 15.18
C TYR A 504 -17.25 -6.07 13.78
N ILE A 505 -17.84 -4.97 13.32
CA ILE A 505 -17.52 -4.36 12.03
C ILE A 505 -16.59 -3.19 12.31
N SER A 506 -15.39 -3.22 11.77
CA SER A 506 -14.45 -2.11 11.89
C SER A 506 -14.97 -0.88 11.14
N ASP A 507 -15.08 0.26 11.83
CA ASP A 507 -15.48 1.54 11.23
C ASP A 507 -14.44 2.05 10.19
N TYR A 508 -13.20 1.50 10.22
CA TYR A 508 -12.11 1.89 9.31
C TYR A 508 -11.99 0.97 8.10
N THR A 509 -12.13 -0.34 8.31
CA THR A 509 -11.87 -1.34 7.26
C THR A 509 -13.12 -1.96 6.69
N GLY A 510 -14.26 -1.84 7.38
CA GLY A 510 -15.47 -2.58 7.05
C GLY A 510 -15.33 -4.10 7.24
N ASN A 511 -14.23 -4.58 7.84
CA ASN A 511 -14.04 -6.00 8.12
C ASN A 511 -14.98 -6.46 9.22
N LEU A 512 -15.61 -7.62 9.04
CA LEU A 512 -16.36 -8.31 10.06
C LEU A 512 -15.45 -9.31 10.78
N THR A 513 -15.34 -9.16 12.10
CA THR A 513 -14.84 -10.18 13.01
C THR A 513 -16.00 -10.66 13.87
N TRP A 514 -16.31 -11.96 13.81
CA TRP A 514 -17.35 -12.58 14.61
C TRP A 514 -16.74 -13.30 15.79
N VAL A 515 -17.27 -13.11 17.00
CA VAL A 515 -16.79 -13.77 18.23
C VAL A 515 -17.95 -14.52 18.87
N ARG A 516 -17.72 -15.78 19.19
CA ARG A 516 -18.68 -16.63 19.87
C ARG A 516 -18.03 -17.32 21.06
N ASP A 517 -18.58 -17.10 22.25
CA ASP A 517 -18.18 -17.82 23.47
C ASP A 517 -18.88 -19.17 23.53
N GLU A 518 -18.11 -20.23 23.77
CA GLU A 518 -18.59 -21.61 23.77
C GLU A 518 -18.75 -22.16 25.17
N TYR A 519 -17.66 -22.13 25.95
CA TYR A 519 -17.61 -22.60 27.33
C TYR A 519 -16.87 -21.61 28.19
N LYS A 520 -17.26 -21.54 29.46
CA LYS A 520 -16.51 -20.81 30.48
C LYS A 520 -16.66 -21.50 31.83
N LEU A 521 -15.60 -22.16 32.29
CA LEU A 521 -15.45 -22.64 33.64
C LEU A 521 -14.58 -21.64 34.39
N GLU A 522 -15.22 -20.80 35.22
CA GLU A 522 -14.51 -19.78 36.02
C GLU A 522 -13.72 -20.44 37.13
N ASN A 523 -12.48 -20.05 37.30
CA ASN A 523 -11.68 -20.30 38.47
C ASN A 523 -11.00 -18.99 38.94
N GLU A 524 -10.34 -19.05 40.08
CA GLU A 524 -9.84 -17.84 40.75
C GLU A 524 -8.74 -17.12 39.96
N TYR A 525 -7.97 -17.83 39.08
CA TYR A 525 -6.76 -17.27 38.53
C TYR A 525 -6.69 -17.34 36.98
N LEU A 526 -7.13 -18.44 36.39
CA LEU A 526 -7.08 -18.63 34.94
C LEU A 526 -8.24 -19.53 34.49
N SER A 527 -9.29 -18.92 33.96
CA SER A 527 -10.52 -19.63 33.58
C SER A 527 -10.28 -20.55 32.38
N LEU A 528 -10.83 -21.77 32.44
CA LEU A 528 -10.91 -22.67 31.28
C LEU A 528 -12.08 -22.20 30.40
N ALA A 529 -11.78 -21.48 29.35
CA ALA A 529 -12.77 -20.90 28.43
C ALA A 529 -12.43 -21.19 26.99
N LEU A 530 -13.45 -21.49 26.18
CA LEU A 530 -13.34 -21.68 24.74
C LEU A 530 -14.20 -20.61 24.05
N SER A 531 -13.59 -19.91 23.10
CA SER A 531 -14.28 -18.99 22.20
C SER A 531 -13.84 -19.25 20.77
N PHE A 532 -14.75 -19.08 19.82
CA PHE A 532 -14.47 -19.13 18.39
C PHE A 532 -14.50 -17.73 17.78
N PHE A 533 -13.57 -17.51 16.86
CA PHE A 533 -13.41 -16.28 16.11
C PHE A 533 -13.54 -16.57 14.62
N HIS A 534 -14.35 -15.81 13.89
CA HIS A 534 -14.37 -15.81 12.44
C HIS A 534 -13.93 -14.44 11.92
N ASN A 535 -13.04 -14.43 10.92
CA ASN A 535 -12.58 -13.20 10.30
C ASN A 535 -12.67 -13.34 8.77
N ASN A 536 -13.42 -12.45 8.13
CA ASN A 536 -13.63 -12.49 6.68
C ASN A 536 -12.34 -12.33 5.84
N TYR A 537 -11.31 -11.65 6.36
CA TYR A 537 -10.04 -11.44 5.65
C TYR A 537 -8.95 -12.47 5.99
N SER A 538 -9.03 -13.16 7.12
CA SER A 538 -7.99 -14.08 7.59
C SER A 538 -8.47 -15.54 7.53
N ARG A 539 -8.50 -16.15 6.33
CA ARG A 539 -9.14 -17.44 6.07
C ARG A 539 -8.19 -18.63 5.91
N SER A 540 -6.88 -18.46 5.98
CA SER A 540 -5.90 -19.47 5.60
C SER A 540 -5.65 -20.59 6.63
N LEU A 541 -6.37 -20.61 7.76
CA LEU A 541 -6.17 -21.55 8.84
C LEU A 541 -7.24 -22.64 8.83
N ASP A 542 -6.85 -23.93 8.85
CA ASP A 542 -7.76 -25.06 9.05
C ASP A 542 -7.61 -25.63 10.48
N ILE A 543 -8.62 -25.36 11.30
CA ILE A 543 -8.79 -25.97 12.63
C ILE A 543 -9.88 -27.04 12.64
N GLY A 544 -10.44 -27.38 11.47
CA GLY A 544 -11.55 -28.31 11.32
C GLY A 544 -12.94 -27.72 11.65
N TYR A 545 -13.08 -26.41 11.77
CA TYR A 545 -14.35 -25.76 12.12
C TYR A 545 -14.94 -24.91 10.97
N GLY A 546 -14.42 -25.06 9.77
CA GLY A 546 -14.80 -24.26 8.61
C GLY A 546 -13.80 -23.15 8.31
N ASP A 547 -13.94 -22.53 7.12
CA ASP A 547 -13.02 -21.52 6.62
C ASP A 547 -13.12 -20.23 7.44
N GLY A 548 -11.99 -19.61 7.77
CA GLY A 548 -11.91 -18.36 8.52
C GLY A 548 -12.13 -18.45 10.02
N TRP A 549 -12.41 -19.62 10.57
CA TRP A 549 -12.62 -19.83 11.99
C TRP A 549 -11.34 -20.17 12.75
N ARG A 550 -11.24 -19.70 14.00
CA ARG A 550 -10.15 -19.94 14.95
C ARG A 550 -10.69 -20.07 16.36
N THR A 551 -9.98 -20.75 17.23
CA THR A 551 -10.26 -20.70 18.67
C THR A 551 -9.39 -19.64 19.35
N ASN A 552 -9.77 -19.20 20.58
CA ASN A 552 -8.91 -18.36 21.42
C ASN A 552 -7.54 -19.00 21.73
N PHE A 553 -7.36 -20.31 21.49
CA PHE A 553 -6.09 -21.03 21.62
C PHE A 553 -5.33 -21.16 20.29
N SER A 554 -5.91 -20.72 19.18
CA SER A 554 -5.26 -20.70 17.86
C SER A 554 -4.28 -19.52 17.75
N ILE A 555 -3.35 -19.45 18.70
CA ILE A 555 -2.27 -18.46 18.75
C ILE A 555 -1.00 -19.13 18.25
N GLU A 556 -0.32 -18.52 17.31
CA GLU A 556 0.91 -19.08 16.71
C GLU A 556 2.02 -18.03 16.68
N ILE A 557 3.26 -18.48 16.89
CA ILE A 557 4.44 -17.69 16.52
C ILE A 557 4.89 -18.16 15.14
N LYS A 558 4.92 -17.26 14.18
CA LYS A 558 5.39 -17.51 12.81
C LYS A 558 6.60 -16.66 12.51
N LYS A 559 7.47 -17.18 11.64
CA LYS A 559 8.55 -16.40 11.08
C LYS A 559 8.14 -15.86 9.72
N ASP A 560 8.14 -14.55 9.58
CA ASP A 560 8.08 -13.92 8.27
C ASP A 560 9.49 -14.01 7.65
N ASN A 561 9.65 -14.92 6.70
CA ASN A 561 10.96 -15.17 6.10
C ASN A 561 11.46 -13.98 5.26
N SER A 562 10.55 -13.15 4.79
CA SER A 562 10.87 -11.98 4.00
C SER A 562 11.42 -10.84 4.86
N LEU A 563 10.85 -10.65 6.05
CA LEU A 563 11.28 -9.65 7.02
C LEU A 563 12.37 -10.19 7.95
N SER A 564 12.59 -11.51 7.97
CA SER A 564 13.41 -12.19 8.99
C SER A 564 12.95 -11.92 10.43
N LEU A 565 11.68 -11.54 10.60
CA LEU A 565 11.05 -11.24 11.89
C LEU A 565 10.11 -12.37 12.32
N TYR A 566 9.87 -12.44 13.61
CA TYR A 566 8.81 -13.28 14.17
C TYR A 566 7.57 -12.42 14.45
N TYR A 567 6.39 -13.02 14.28
CA TYR A 567 5.14 -12.40 14.69
C TYR A 567 4.23 -13.38 15.42
N MET A 568 3.46 -12.86 16.38
CA MET A 568 2.38 -13.57 17.03
C MET A 568 1.11 -13.36 16.25
N HIS A 569 0.54 -14.43 15.71
CA HIS A 569 -0.74 -14.43 15.02
C HIS A 569 -1.84 -14.73 16.01
N LYS A 570 -2.73 -13.78 16.24
CA LYS A 570 -3.83 -13.85 17.21
C LYS A 570 -5.09 -14.48 16.59
N PRO A 571 -6.04 -14.97 17.43
CA PRO A 571 -7.27 -15.62 16.95
C PRO A 571 -8.16 -14.72 16.09
N ASP A 572 -8.20 -13.44 16.37
CA ASP A 572 -8.94 -12.43 15.62
C ASP A 572 -8.31 -12.08 14.25
N GLY A 573 -7.15 -12.65 13.91
CA GLY A 573 -6.40 -12.40 12.68
C GLY A 573 -5.33 -11.33 12.82
N ASN A 574 -5.22 -10.66 13.96
CA ASN A 574 -4.20 -9.65 14.19
C ASN A 574 -2.80 -10.26 14.27
N LYS A 575 -1.79 -9.55 13.73
CA LYS A 575 -0.37 -9.91 13.79
C LYS A 575 0.37 -8.90 14.66
N ILE A 576 1.21 -9.37 15.59
CA ILE A 576 2.09 -8.54 16.41
C ILE A 576 3.52 -8.96 16.11
N TYR A 577 4.31 -8.07 15.52
CA TYR A 577 5.70 -8.34 15.15
C TYR A 577 6.64 -8.10 16.33
N PHE A 578 7.73 -8.89 16.38
CA PHE A 578 8.77 -8.79 17.40
C PHE A 578 10.07 -8.28 16.78
N MET A 579 10.59 -7.21 17.37
CA MET A 579 11.70 -6.41 16.86
C MET A 579 12.94 -6.57 17.73
N ASN A 580 14.09 -6.14 17.19
CA ASN A 580 15.36 -6.08 17.95
C ASN A 580 15.81 -7.41 18.54
N ASP A 581 15.84 -8.47 17.69
CA ASP A 581 16.22 -9.82 18.11
C ASP A 581 17.69 -9.86 18.59
N VAL A 582 17.89 -9.98 19.89
CA VAL A 582 19.20 -10.05 20.52
C VAL A 582 19.46 -11.48 21.01
N CYS A 583 20.47 -12.12 20.45
CA CYS A 583 20.82 -13.50 20.79
C CYS A 583 22.06 -13.57 21.69
N THR A 584 21.95 -14.33 22.79
CA THR A 584 23.04 -14.68 23.69
C THR A 584 23.39 -16.14 23.50
N THR A 585 24.66 -16.44 23.30
CA THR A 585 25.18 -17.81 23.20
C THR A 585 25.24 -18.45 24.60
N ILE A 586 24.53 -19.57 24.76
CA ILE A 586 24.57 -20.39 25.99
C ILE A 586 25.65 -21.46 25.86
N SER A 587 25.77 -22.07 24.67
CA SER A 587 26.80 -23.05 24.31
C SER A 587 27.08 -22.96 22.82
N SER A 588 28.06 -23.73 22.32
CA SER A 588 28.39 -23.75 20.88
C SER A 588 27.21 -24.07 19.96
N ALA A 589 26.17 -24.74 20.46
CA ALA A 589 24.99 -25.14 19.68
C ALA A 589 23.71 -24.44 20.14
N VAL A 590 23.67 -23.81 21.31
CA VAL A 590 22.44 -23.27 21.92
C VAL A 590 22.53 -21.76 22.06
N LYS A 591 21.53 -21.06 21.54
CA LYS A 591 21.35 -19.62 21.73
C LYS A 591 20.01 -19.33 22.39
N ARG A 592 19.95 -18.23 23.15
CA ARG A 592 18.73 -17.61 23.64
C ARG A 592 18.58 -16.27 22.97
N CYS A 593 17.50 -16.08 22.22
CA CYS A 593 17.19 -14.85 21.53
C CYS A 593 15.99 -14.17 22.16
N LYS A 594 16.05 -12.86 22.30
CA LYS A 594 14.94 -12.04 22.83
C LYS A 594 14.62 -10.91 21.88
N SER A 595 13.35 -10.68 21.66
CA SER A 595 12.79 -9.57 20.88
C SER A 595 11.56 -8.98 21.57
N ILE A 596 11.22 -7.72 21.25
CA ILE A 596 10.12 -7.00 21.87
C ILE A 596 9.05 -6.68 20.81
N SER A 597 7.77 -6.66 21.21
CA SER A 597 6.67 -6.30 20.32
C SER A 597 6.74 -4.84 19.86
N GLU A 598 6.37 -4.60 18.59
CA GLU A 598 6.34 -3.26 17.99
C GLU A 598 5.16 -2.39 18.40
N ASP A 599 4.04 -3.04 18.79
CA ASP A 599 2.73 -2.41 19.02
C ASP A 599 2.61 -1.63 20.34
N GLY A 600 3.70 -1.45 21.06
CA GLY A 600 3.72 -0.78 22.36
C GLY A 600 3.18 -1.63 23.53
N SER A 601 2.67 -2.83 23.29
CA SER A 601 2.18 -3.75 24.35
C SER A 601 3.31 -4.30 25.24
N ARG A 602 4.57 -4.06 24.86
CA ARG A 602 5.78 -4.49 25.58
C ARG A 602 5.83 -6.01 25.83
N MET A 603 5.26 -6.80 24.94
CA MET A 603 5.44 -8.25 24.97
C MET A 603 6.88 -8.60 24.64
N VAL A 604 7.43 -9.61 25.30
CA VAL A 604 8.78 -10.11 25.06
C VAL A 604 8.70 -11.54 24.51
N LEU A 605 9.16 -11.75 23.29
CA LEU A 605 9.39 -13.07 22.73
C LEU A 605 10.78 -13.55 23.11
N GLU A 606 10.87 -14.68 23.80
CA GLU A 606 12.12 -15.41 24.07
C GLU A 606 12.12 -16.71 23.28
N ARG A 607 13.20 -16.99 22.54
CA ARG A 607 13.39 -18.21 21.75
C ARG A 607 14.64 -18.94 22.19
N ILE A 608 14.56 -20.26 22.31
CA ILE A 608 15.71 -21.14 22.51
C ILE A 608 15.97 -21.85 21.20
N THR A 609 17.17 -21.70 20.63
CA THR A 609 17.55 -22.35 19.38
C THR A 609 18.64 -23.39 19.61
N TYR A 610 18.63 -24.45 18.80
CA TYR A 610 19.68 -25.45 18.72
C TYR A 610 20.15 -25.56 17.28
N PHE A 611 21.43 -25.24 17.01
CA PHE A 611 21.97 -25.04 15.65
C PHE A 611 21.07 -24.15 14.80
N ASP A 612 20.69 -23.00 15.35
CA ASP A 612 19.81 -21.98 14.74
C ASP A 612 18.38 -22.48 14.36
N GLN A 613 17.97 -23.65 14.85
CA GLN A 613 16.60 -24.13 14.75
C GLN A 613 15.86 -23.89 16.07
N ASP A 614 14.68 -23.28 15.99
CA ASP A 614 13.85 -23.01 17.16
C ASP A 614 13.42 -24.33 17.82
N GLN A 615 13.63 -24.44 19.14
CA GLN A 615 13.23 -25.57 19.96
C GLN A 615 12.02 -25.27 20.82
N SER A 616 11.99 -24.09 21.38
CA SER A 616 10.87 -23.57 22.17
C SER A 616 10.84 -22.06 22.09
N MET A 617 9.61 -21.51 22.19
CA MET A 617 9.37 -20.08 22.21
C MET A 617 8.45 -19.73 23.35
N LYS A 618 8.56 -18.50 23.83
CA LYS A 618 7.77 -17.98 24.94
C LYS A 618 7.50 -16.51 24.73
N VAL A 619 6.23 -16.10 24.89
CA VAL A 619 5.85 -14.70 24.91
C VAL A 619 5.38 -14.35 26.31
N SER A 620 6.08 -13.38 26.94
CA SER A 620 5.70 -12.83 28.25
C SER A 620 5.03 -11.48 28.07
N THR A 621 3.93 -11.24 28.81
CA THR A 621 3.17 -10.00 28.79
C THR A 621 3.39 -9.21 30.08
N ILE A 622 3.05 -7.92 30.06
CA ILE A 622 3.07 -7.06 31.27
C ILE A 622 2.02 -7.43 32.29
N SER A 623 0.98 -8.21 31.90
CA SER A 623 -0.09 -8.69 32.77
C SER A 623 0.22 -10.03 33.44
N ASP A 624 1.50 -10.41 33.54
CA ASP A 624 1.97 -11.65 34.14
C ASP A 624 1.50 -12.94 33.48
N LEU A 625 1.07 -12.87 32.22
CA LEU A 625 0.78 -14.04 31.40
C LEU A 625 2.00 -14.43 30.56
N GLU A 626 2.21 -15.72 30.48
CA GLU A 626 3.25 -16.35 29.68
C GLU A 626 2.60 -17.35 28.73
N TYR A 627 2.79 -17.16 27.43
CA TYR A 627 2.35 -18.08 26.38
C TYR A 627 3.56 -18.91 25.96
N ASN A 628 3.48 -20.22 26.09
CA ASN A 628 4.54 -21.13 25.73
C ASN A 628 4.21 -21.85 24.43
N PHE A 629 5.20 -21.92 23.53
CA PHE A 629 5.08 -22.51 22.21
C PHE A 629 6.17 -23.57 21.99
N ASN A 630 5.84 -24.58 21.18
CA ASN A 630 6.85 -25.51 20.71
C ASN A 630 7.75 -24.89 19.63
N GLY A 631 8.75 -25.62 19.14
CA GLY A 631 9.69 -25.15 18.11
C GLY A 631 9.04 -24.85 16.76
N ALA A 632 7.84 -25.37 16.49
CA ALA A 632 7.04 -25.06 15.31
C ALA A 632 6.14 -23.81 15.48
N GLY A 633 6.20 -23.14 16.65
CA GLY A 633 5.43 -21.94 16.95
C GLY A 633 3.98 -22.19 17.38
N ARG A 634 3.58 -23.41 17.71
CA ARG A 634 2.23 -23.72 18.20
C ARG A 634 2.14 -23.56 19.71
N LEU A 635 1.05 -22.94 20.17
CA LEU A 635 0.77 -22.72 21.60
C LEU A 635 0.63 -24.06 22.32
N THR A 636 1.37 -24.27 23.41
CA THR A 636 1.31 -25.50 24.24
C THR A 636 0.78 -25.25 25.63
N SER A 637 0.95 -24.05 26.17
CA SER A 637 0.36 -23.65 27.46
C SER A 637 0.26 -22.15 27.61
N ILE A 638 -0.69 -21.73 28.46
CA ILE A 638 -0.80 -20.36 28.95
C ILE A 638 -0.60 -20.42 30.48
N ARG A 639 0.27 -19.60 31.04
CA ARG A 639 0.61 -19.61 32.46
C ARG A 639 0.50 -18.21 33.06
N ASN A 640 -0.07 -18.11 34.23
CA ASN A 640 0.03 -16.92 35.06
C ASN A 640 1.29 -17.02 35.93
N THR A 641 2.27 -16.13 35.72
CA THR A 641 3.57 -16.19 36.38
C THR A 641 3.54 -15.85 37.85
N LYS A 642 2.53 -15.09 38.32
CA LYS A 642 2.36 -14.77 39.76
C LYS A 642 1.74 -15.88 40.56
N THR A 643 0.73 -16.52 39.99
CA THR A 643 -0.02 -17.57 40.71
C THR A 643 0.46 -18.96 40.38
N ASN A 644 1.24 -19.11 39.30
CA ASN A 644 1.74 -20.35 38.75
C ASN A 644 0.65 -21.28 38.16
N HIS A 645 -0.58 -20.78 37.98
CA HIS A 645 -1.67 -21.52 37.33
C HIS A 645 -1.48 -21.58 35.83
N SER A 646 -1.88 -22.68 35.21
CA SER A 646 -1.69 -22.87 33.76
C SER A 646 -2.85 -23.60 33.10
N LEU A 647 -3.04 -23.28 31.80
CA LEU A 647 -3.85 -24.08 30.87
C LEU A 647 -2.88 -24.84 29.95
N GLY A 648 -3.13 -26.16 29.78
CA GLY A 648 -2.40 -26.99 28.82
C GLY A 648 -3.19 -27.22 27.55
N ILE A 649 -2.55 -27.13 26.38
CA ILE A 649 -3.18 -27.35 25.07
C ILE A 649 -2.51 -28.57 24.40
N ALA A 650 -3.30 -29.58 24.07
CA ALA A 650 -2.90 -30.77 23.32
C ALA A 650 -3.49 -30.75 21.92
N TYR A 651 -2.73 -31.24 20.96
CA TYR A 651 -3.14 -31.33 19.54
C TYR A 651 -3.27 -32.79 19.11
N ILE A 652 -4.16 -33.05 18.14
CA ILE A 652 -4.40 -34.43 17.63
C ILE A 652 -3.13 -35.03 17.01
N ASP A 653 -2.20 -34.23 16.52
CA ASP A 653 -0.92 -34.66 15.94
C ASP A 653 0.14 -33.57 16.00
N THR A 654 1.35 -33.87 15.52
CA THR A 654 2.51 -33.01 15.58
C THR A 654 2.52 -31.89 14.51
N THR A 655 1.63 -31.93 13.54
CA THR A 655 1.61 -31.03 12.38
C THR A 655 0.33 -30.17 12.26
N SER A 656 -0.80 -30.73 12.71
CA SER A 656 -2.11 -30.12 12.67
C SER A 656 -2.26 -29.02 13.71
N LEU A 657 -3.12 -28.03 13.43
CA LEU A 657 -3.60 -27.03 14.40
C LEU A 657 -4.90 -27.46 15.08
N LYS A 658 -5.39 -28.67 14.80
CA LYS A 658 -6.57 -29.23 15.43
C LYS A 658 -6.26 -29.61 16.86
N ILE A 659 -6.97 -29.00 17.80
CA ILE A 659 -6.81 -29.24 19.23
C ILE A 659 -7.47 -30.57 19.59
N ASP A 660 -6.82 -31.40 20.37
CA ASP A 660 -7.38 -32.61 20.97
C ASP A 660 -8.15 -32.24 22.25
N TYR A 661 -7.48 -31.60 23.18
CA TYR A 661 -8.10 -31.07 24.38
C TYR A 661 -7.33 -29.90 24.98
N VAL A 662 -8.03 -29.12 25.84
CA VAL A 662 -7.44 -28.07 26.69
C VAL A 662 -7.77 -28.41 28.14
N THR A 663 -6.78 -28.30 29.03
CA THR A 663 -6.93 -28.62 30.48
C THR A 663 -6.59 -27.43 31.34
N ASP A 664 -7.25 -27.32 32.49
CA ASP A 664 -6.83 -26.49 33.62
C ASP A 664 -5.97 -27.28 34.63
N GLU A 665 -5.54 -26.68 35.72
CA GLU A 665 -4.73 -27.31 36.77
C GLU A 665 -5.48 -28.32 37.61
N ALA A 666 -6.80 -28.26 37.64
CA ALA A 666 -7.64 -29.25 38.30
C ALA A 666 -7.93 -30.46 37.40
N ASP A 667 -7.25 -30.53 36.26
CA ASP A 667 -7.49 -31.52 35.20
C ASP A 667 -8.92 -31.50 34.61
N ASN A 668 -9.69 -30.41 34.81
CA ASN A 668 -10.90 -30.23 33.99
C ASN A 668 -10.49 -30.02 32.55
N LYS A 669 -11.30 -30.50 31.62
CA LYS A 669 -10.93 -30.38 30.19
C LYS A 669 -12.08 -29.96 29.29
N ILE A 670 -11.72 -29.31 28.19
CA ILE A 670 -12.55 -29.16 27.00
C ILE A 670 -11.97 -30.13 25.96
N GLU A 671 -12.74 -31.16 25.59
CA GLU A 671 -12.34 -32.17 24.61
C GLU A 671 -12.92 -31.86 23.25
N PHE A 672 -12.15 -32.11 22.19
CA PHE A 672 -12.52 -31.88 20.80
C PHE A 672 -12.57 -33.19 20.05
N THR A 673 -13.72 -33.53 19.50
CA THR A 673 -13.94 -34.74 18.73
C THR A 673 -14.13 -34.39 17.26
N TYR A 674 -13.32 -34.97 16.40
CA TYR A 674 -13.40 -34.77 14.95
C TYR A 674 -14.07 -35.94 14.26
N GLY A 675 -14.87 -35.67 13.22
CA GLY A 675 -15.31 -36.67 12.24
C GLY A 675 -14.14 -37.04 11.30
N THR A 676 -14.38 -37.12 10.00
CA THR A 676 -13.29 -37.42 9.05
C THR A 676 -12.27 -36.29 8.96
N SER A 677 -12.71 -35.05 8.97
CA SER A 677 -11.83 -33.85 8.86
C SER A 677 -12.34 -32.67 9.68
N LEU A 678 -13.64 -32.59 9.95
CA LEU A 678 -14.30 -31.51 10.62
C LEU A 678 -14.55 -31.80 12.09
N LEU A 679 -14.54 -30.79 12.93
CA LEU A 679 -14.89 -30.84 14.34
C LEU A 679 -16.37 -31.20 14.47
N SER A 680 -16.68 -32.39 14.98
CA SER A 680 -18.06 -32.84 15.14
C SER A 680 -18.66 -32.47 16.49
N GLN A 681 -17.81 -32.36 17.51
CA GLN A 681 -18.27 -32.13 18.87
C GLN A 681 -17.19 -31.52 19.74
N THR A 682 -17.60 -30.68 20.71
CA THR A 682 -16.79 -30.35 21.89
C THR A 682 -17.54 -30.72 23.15
N THR A 683 -16.80 -31.05 24.21
CA THR A 683 -17.38 -31.43 25.50
C THR A 683 -16.60 -30.81 26.65
N LEU A 684 -17.32 -30.15 27.57
CA LEU A 684 -16.76 -29.70 28.86
C LEU A 684 -16.85 -30.85 29.86
N GLU A 685 -15.73 -31.25 30.41
CA GLU A 685 -15.59 -32.37 31.35
C GLU A 685 -14.93 -31.93 32.65
N LEU A 686 -15.55 -32.29 33.75
CA LEU A 686 -15.04 -32.03 35.11
C LEU A 686 -14.37 -33.29 35.66
N LYS A 687 -13.15 -33.13 36.19
CA LYS A 687 -12.40 -34.14 36.89
C LYS A 687 -13.08 -34.49 38.19
N GLN A 688 -13.29 -35.76 38.45
CA GLN A 688 -13.88 -36.28 39.69
C GLN A 688 -12.78 -36.75 40.65
N SER A 689 -13.11 -36.83 41.93
CA SER A 689 -12.18 -37.27 42.98
C SER A 689 -11.70 -38.74 42.82
N ASP A 690 -12.45 -39.57 42.08
CA ASP A 690 -12.07 -40.95 41.75
C ASP A 690 -11.18 -41.05 40.52
N GLY A 691 -10.82 -39.92 39.93
CA GLY A 691 -9.99 -39.85 38.73
C GLY A 691 -10.77 -39.96 37.41
N SER A 692 -12.08 -40.20 37.43
CA SER A 692 -12.93 -40.21 36.24
C SER A 692 -13.25 -38.80 35.74
N TYR A 693 -13.79 -38.70 34.55
CA TYR A 693 -14.32 -37.44 34.00
C TYR A 693 -15.83 -37.46 33.92
N ARG A 694 -16.46 -36.37 34.23
CA ARG A 694 -17.89 -36.15 34.06
C ARG A 694 -18.14 -35.05 33.05
N SER A 695 -18.70 -35.42 31.91
CA SER A 695 -19.14 -34.46 30.90
C SER A 695 -20.37 -33.70 31.40
N VAL A 696 -20.33 -32.36 31.35
CA VAL A 696 -21.39 -31.48 31.87
C VAL A 696 -22.10 -30.71 30.78
N GLU A 697 -21.39 -30.30 29.76
CA GLU A 697 -21.90 -29.61 28.59
C GLU A 697 -21.29 -30.18 27.32
N ARG A 698 -22.05 -30.11 26.24
CA ARG A 698 -21.66 -30.61 24.92
C ARG A 698 -22.20 -29.73 23.84
N ARG A 699 -21.44 -29.54 22.74
CA ARG A 699 -21.85 -28.92 21.50
C ARG A 699 -21.62 -29.87 20.36
N ASP A 700 -22.64 -30.05 19.52
CA ASP A 700 -22.58 -30.84 18.28
C ASP A 700 -22.62 -29.88 17.09
N TYR A 701 -21.69 -30.00 16.18
CA TYR A 701 -21.45 -29.12 15.06
C TYR A 701 -21.86 -29.73 13.74
N PHE A 702 -22.62 -29.00 12.93
CA PHE A 702 -23.13 -29.42 11.64
C PHE A 702 -22.70 -28.43 10.54
N TYR A 703 -22.42 -28.97 9.37
CA TYR A 703 -21.79 -28.22 8.28
C TYR A 703 -22.62 -28.30 7.01
N ASP A 704 -22.51 -27.22 6.18
CA ASP A 704 -23.07 -27.19 4.84
C ASP A 704 -22.22 -28.03 3.86
N ILE A 705 -22.65 -28.08 2.60
CA ILE A 705 -21.95 -28.84 1.54
C ILE A 705 -20.58 -28.25 1.17
N TYR A 706 -20.27 -27.04 1.62
CA TYR A 706 -19.01 -26.33 1.41
C TYR A 706 -18.08 -26.39 2.62
N ASN A 707 -18.46 -27.17 3.65
CA ASN A 707 -17.76 -27.30 4.94
C ASN A 707 -17.78 -26.03 5.81
N ASN A 708 -18.69 -25.10 5.59
CA ASN A 708 -18.93 -24.00 6.52
C ASN A 708 -19.83 -24.50 7.65
N ILE A 709 -19.65 -23.96 8.87
CA ILE A 709 -20.56 -24.26 9.98
C ILE A 709 -21.97 -23.78 9.61
N ASP A 710 -22.95 -24.68 9.69
CA ASP A 710 -24.35 -24.42 9.39
C ASP A 710 -25.13 -24.15 10.65
N TYR A 711 -25.14 -25.12 11.57
CA TYR A 711 -25.78 -24.94 12.86
C TYR A 711 -25.09 -25.73 13.97
N ILE A 712 -25.44 -25.38 15.23
CA ILE A 712 -24.87 -25.96 16.41
C ILE A 712 -26.00 -26.33 17.36
N ASP A 713 -25.95 -27.58 17.87
CA ASP A 713 -26.85 -28.02 18.91
C ASP A 713 -26.15 -27.99 20.28
N TYR A 714 -26.94 -27.72 21.29
CA TYR A 714 -26.47 -27.55 22.65
C TYR A 714 -27.13 -28.54 23.60
N ASP A 715 -26.28 -29.31 24.30
CA ASP A 715 -26.70 -30.28 25.32
C ASP A 715 -26.06 -29.95 26.67
N TYR A 716 -26.79 -30.19 27.73
CA TYR A 716 -26.31 -30.08 29.10
C TYR A 716 -26.79 -31.23 29.99
N ARG A 717 -26.12 -31.41 31.14
CA ARG A 717 -26.52 -32.33 32.18
C ARG A 717 -26.62 -31.65 33.53
N TYR A 718 -27.80 -31.73 34.13
CA TYR A 718 -28.02 -31.29 35.51
C TYR A 718 -27.99 -32.41 36.52
N GLY A 719 -27.54 -32.16 37.77
CA GLY A 719 -27.64 -33.06 38.89
C GLY A 719 -26.40 -33.91 39.20
N ASN A 720 -26.38 -34.47 40.45
CA ASN A 720 -25.25 -35.22 41.00
C ASN A 720 -25.34 -36.74 40.77
N GLY A 721 -26.31 -37.21 39.96
CA GLY A 721 -26.56 -38.65 39.74
C GLY A 721 -25.85 -39.25 38.52
N LEU A 722 -25.30 -40.43 38.69
CA LEU A 722 -24.64 -41.22 37.65
C LEU A 722 -25.51 -41.59 36.43
N ASN A 723 -26.83 -41.31 36.45
CA ASN A 723 -27.82 -41.73 35.45
C ASN A 723 -28.62 -40.56 34.82
N THR A 724 -28.17 -39.32 34.89
CA THR A 724 -28.85 -38.26 34.17
C THR A 724 -28.40 -38.26 32.69
N GLY A 725 -29.32 -38.56 31.78
CA GLY A 725 -29.12 -38.41 30.32
C GLY A 725 -28.83 -36.98 29.92
N TRP A 726 -28.37 -36.80 28.71
CA TRP A 726 -28.28 -35.46 28.12
C TRP A 726 -29.67 -34.87 27.95
N THR A 727 -29.77 -33.55 28.24
CA THR A 727 -30.94 -32.75 27.90
C THR A 727 -30.56 -31.91 26.70
N THR A 728 -31.17 -32.18 25.56
CA THR A 728 -30.97 -31.41 24.34
C THR A 728 -31.97 -30.25 24.36
N ASP A 729 -31.47 -29.06 24.24
CA ASP A 729 -32.32 -27.87 24.03
C ASP A 729 -32.50 -27.68 22.51
N VAL A 730 -33.44 -28.45 21.94
CA VAL A 730 -33.75 -28.40 20.50
C VAL A 730 -34.14 -27.01 19.97
N ASN A 731 -34.51 -26.08 20.88
CA ASN A 731 -34.82 -24.71 20.51
C ASN A 731 -33.59 -23.79 20.55
N ASN A 732 -32.43 -24.32 20.92
CA ASN A 732 -31.17 -23.59 21.00
C ASN A 732 -30.26 -23.81 19.78
N GLN A 733 -30.84 -24.07 18.62
CA GLN A 733 -30.06 -24.13 17.39
C GLN A 733 -29.50 -22.75 17.06
N LEU A 734 -28.18 -22.69 16.99
CA LEU A 734 -27.41 -21.51 16.60
C LEU A 734 -27.05 -21.71 15.14
N GLN A 735 -27.54 -20.85 14.25
CA GLN A 735 -27.39 -21.04 12.79
C GLN A 735 -26.52 -19.97 12.17
N TYR A 736 -25.76 -20.35 11.16
CA TYR A 736 -24.94 -19.45 10.34
C TYR A 736 -25.20 -19.73 8.86
N ASP A 737 -25.21 -18.68 8.04
CA ASP A 737 -25.21 -18.80 6.59
C ASP A 737 -24.01 -18.06 6.01
N PHE A 738 -23.40 -18.62 4.99
CA PHE A 738 -22.26 -18.07 4.28
C PHE A 738 -22.62 -17.87 2.80
N ASP A 739 -21.99 -16.88 2.16
CA ASP A 739 -22.13 -16.70 0.72
C ASP A 739 -21.14 -17.56 -0.08
N SER A 740 -21.19 -17.48 -1.41
CA SER A 740 -20.30 -18.22 -2.31
C SER A 740 -18.80 -17.88 -2.15
N ASN A 741 -18.48 -16.81 -1.44
CA ASN A 741 -17.12 -16.41 -1.10
C ASN A 741 -16.75 -16.78 0.34
N ASN A 742 -17.52 -17.64 1.00
CA ASN A 742 -17.36 -18.05 2.41
C ASN A 742 -17.36 -16.87 3.40
N ARG A 743 -18.12 -15.78 3.11
CA ARG A 743 -18.32 -14.67 4.04
C ARG A 743 -19.59 -14.91 4.84
N LEU A 744 -19.56 -14.62 6.15
CA LEU A 744 -20.71 -14.74 7.03
C LEU A 744 -21.80 -13.74 6.64
N ILE A 745 -22.94 -14.20 6.15
CA ILE A 745 -24.07 -13.34 5.75
C ILE A 745 -25.22 -13.33 6.75
N ASN A 746 -25.41 -14.40 7.53
CA ASN A 746 -26.41 -14.45 8.58
C ASN A 746 -25.87 -15.17 9.83
N ALA A 747 -26.27 -14.66 10.99
CA ALA A 747 -26.18 -15.36 12.25
C ALA A 747 -27.52 -15.29 12.96
N TYR A 748 -28.07 -16.45 13.34
CA TYR A 748 -29.44 -16.56 13.82
C TYR A 748 -29.55 -17.41 15.08
N ASN A 749 -30.04 -16.81 16.17
CA ASN A 749 -30.46 -17.49 17.38
C ASN A 749 -31.96 -17.83 17.26
N LYS A 750 -32.27 -19.05 16.91
CA LYS A 750 -33.68 -19.49 16.70
C LYS A 750 -34.49 -19.50 18.02
N LYS A 751 -33.84 -19.69 19.15
CA LYS A 751 -34.51 -19.72 20.46
C LYS A 751 -35.12 -18.36 20.80
N ASP A 752 -34.30 -17.31 20.65
CA ASP A 752 -34.69 -15.97 21.07
C ASP A 752 -35.19 -15.14 19.89
N ASN A 753 -35.19 -15.72 18.69
CA ASN A 753 -35.57 -15.09 17.41
C ASN A 753 -34.77 -13.83 17.12
N PHE A 754 -33.49 -13.81 17.51
CA PHE A 754 -32.54 -12.77 17.15
C PHE A 754 -31.77 -13.17 15.92
N LYS A 755 -31.64 -12.25 14.97
CA LYS A 755 -30.90 -12.43 13.73
C LYS A 755 -30.16 -11.17 13.35
N VAL A 756 -28.94 -11.32 12.86
CA VAL A 756 -28.22 -10.30 12.11
C VAL A 756 -27.98 -10.78 10.70
N GLN A 757 -28.04 -9.87 9.72
CA GLN A 757 -27.77 -10.15 8.33
C GLN A 757 -26.78 -9.11 7.81
N TYR A 758 -25.74 -9.58 7.10
CA TYR A 758 -24.70 -8.76 6.52
C TYR A 758 -24.78 -8.76 5.01
N SER A 759 -24.57 -7.58 4.41
CA SER A 759 -24.33 -7.43 2.97
C SER A 759 -22.92 -6.86 2.77
N TYR A 760 -22.30 -7.20 1.64
CA TYR A 760 -20.92 -6.82 1.35
C TYR A 760 -20.85 -6.05 0.04
N ASP A 761 -19.94 -5.09 -0.02
CA ASP A 761 -19.59 -4.40 -1.25
C ASP A 761 -18.62 -5.23 -2.13
N SER A 762 -18.24 -4.69 -3.28
CA SER A 762 -17.31 -5.33 -4.21
C SER A 762 -15.89 -5.50 -3.64
N GLN A 763 -15.56 -4.80 -2.55
CA GLN A 763 -14.27 -4.86 -1.86
C GLN A 763 -14.31 -5.75 -0.61
N ASN A 764 -15.34 -6.58 -0.45
CA ASN A 764 -15.57 -7.46 0.71
C ASN A 764 -15.79 -6.75 2.05
N ARG A 765 -16.09 -5.44 2.05
CA ARG A 765 -16.45 -4.69 3.26
C ARG A 765 -17.93 -4.84 3.54
N VAL A 766 -18.31 -4.86 4.82
CA VAL A 766 -19.72 -4.82 5.21
C VAL A 766 -20.34 -3.49 4.76
N SER A 767 -21.32 -3.56 3.89
CA SER A 767 -22.05 -2.40 3.36
C SER A 767 -23.36 -2.12 4.11
N SER A 768 -23.94 -3.15 4.73
CA SER A 768 -25.12 -3.01 5.59
C SER A 768 -25.29 -4.19 6.54
N PHE A 769 -25.97 -3.95 7.67
CA PHE A 769 -26.35 -4.95 8.65
C PHE A 769 -27.63 -4.56 9.36
#